data_1ea085bc0d993ccb3bbeb05d427bbf36
#
_entry.id   1ea085bc0d993ccb3bbeb05d427bbf36
#
_cell.length_a   1.000
_cell.length_b   1.000
_cell.length_c   1.000
_cell.angle_alpha   90.00
_cell.angle_beta   90.00
_cell.angle_gamma   90.00
#
_symmetry.space_group_name_H-M   'P 1'
#
loop_
_entity.id
_entity.type
_entity.pdbx_description
1 polymer ?
#
loop_
_entity_poly.entity_id
_entity_poly.type
_entity_poly.pdbx_seq_one_letter_code
_entity_poly.pdbx_strand_id
1 'polypeptide(L)'
;MALLRSVLRDYGGQAEKMKYDFKRIEKYWQSKWLKEGVYEPSFAQGDHSALRRAHGKKAAPFYNLMMFPYPSAEGLHVGNMYAFVGSDIYGRVKRMQGNDVFEPIGLDGFGIHSENYALKTKKHPAEQAKISEKNFYRQLREIGNGFAWNEHLETFDPKYYKWTQWIFTQMFKNGLAYRRKQAVNWCPSCLTVLADEQVVGGPARLSDVSRSGGKCERCDSVVEKKELEQWFFRITKYAERLIKDLDGLDWSERIKVAQRNWIGKSEGTEIDFPVVLNKNTNFLILHGYTGHVNKNFIPWLKEKLEQQGFGVQAPQMPNTDHPVESEQVDYVVKNCRINEHTIIVGHSLGGVVAMKVLQKINRPIAGLVLVAPAVEPRFRTGEERPFWKTFSFEYDYELLKKLSNSVTIISDSLEKDKRGPYLEYLRDKLQTKFIEGFAHKEHLTGAQEPLILNTLLPTIKVFTTRPDTLYGATYVVLAPEHPLISNLSAKGGSASGGKSQILNLREVEAYVRRAKKKSENERIAEGRKKTGVELKGVEAMNPGTKREIPIWVADYVVMGYGTGAIMAVPAHDERDAEFAEMFGLPASDAPLVDSDKVMRDVGGVKKVQYRLRDWLISRQRYWGPPIPMIYCGACAKEKRGERDDMPGWHAVPENDLPVELPKVKNFRPKGMGKSPLATVRSFYEVKCPHCGAKGVRETDVSDTFLDSAWYYLRYLDPKDKNSPFDKLRIKKWLPVHMYIGGAEHAVLHLLYVRFMWKALCDLGILPFSAKGGSASGGDEPAKKFRAHGLLIREGKKISKSRGNIVNPDEFIKKFGADALRMHLMFIGPFEEGGDFRDAGILGPVRFLERVWKLEHNANLQMNSNATNKKIERLVHKTIKKITEDIENLHYNTAISSLMILLSELEKGTDKKSYSDFLKLLAPFAPHITEEIWRNVLGNKNSIHISPWPSYDERLIQDEKFMLVIQVNGKVRDSVEVNVDISESDAKETALRREKITAFLAGKKPKRVIYVPQRLINIVV
;
A
#
# COMPACT_ATOMS: atom_id res chain seq x y z
N MET A 1 -38.48 5.17 24.27
CA MET A 1 -39.37 4.02 24.63
C MET A 1 -40.76 4.47 25.03
N ALA A 2 -40.97 5.50 25.88
CA ALA A 2 -42.29 5.99 26.23
C ALA A 2 -43.06 6.62 25.04
N LEU A 3 -42.40 7.46 24.21
CA LEU A 3 -43.00 8.04 22.99
C LEU A 3 -43.40 6.97 21.93
N LEU A 4 -42.62 5.90 21.85
CA LEU A 4 -42.91 4.79 20.93
C LEU A 4 -44.18 4.02 21.37
N ARG A 5 -44.46 3.96 22.67
CA ARG A 5 -45.69 3.30 23.22
C ARG A 5 -46.93 4.12 23.00
N SER A 6 -46.84 5.47 22.96
CA SER A 6 -48.02 6.32 22.73
C SER A 6 -48.46 6.31 21.26
N VAL A 7 -47.54 6.33 20.32
CA VAL A 7 -47.84 6.31 18.88
C VAL A 7 -48.47 4.97 18.43
N LEU A 8 -48.15 3.86 19.12
CA LEU A 8 -48.74 2.55 18.82
C LEU A 8 -50.14 2.29 19.39
N ARG A 9 -50.63 3.15 20.28
CA ARG A 9 -52.00 3.02 20.85
C ARG A 9 -53.12 3.65 20.00
N ASP A 10 -52.80 4.66 19.18
CA ASP A 10 -53.81 5.43 18.44
C ASP A 10 -54.24 4.80 17.09
N TYR A 11 -53.67 3.67 16.70
CA TYR A 11 -54.02 2.94 15.45
C TYR A 11 -54.79 1.64 15.68
N GLY A 12 -55.57 1.56 16.77
CA GLY A 12 -56.38 0.37 17.07
C GLY A 12 -57.82 0.47 16.58
N GLY A 13 -58.27 -0.42 15.74
CA GLY A 13 -59.67 -0.78 15.61
C GLY A 13 -60.21 -1.31 14.27
N GLN A 14 -59.66 -0.89 13.12
CA GLN A 14 -60.16 -1.40 11.82
C GLN A 14 -59.08 -1.99 10.89
N ALA A 15 -57.85 -2.07 11.32
CA ALA A 15 -56.65 -2.36 10.47
C ALA A 15 -56.15 -3.82 10.59
N GLU A 16 -56.76 -4.71 11.36
CA GLU A 16 -56.21 -6.05 11.60
C GLU A 16 -56.22 -6.97 10.37
N LYS A 17 -57.08 -6.74 9.39
CA LYS A 17 -57.12 -7.53 8.13
C LYS A 17 -56.22 -7.02 6.99
N MET A 18 -55.62 -5.83 7.12
CA MET A 18 -54.79 -5.22 6.05
C MET A 18 -53.37 -4.90 6.51
N LYS A 19 -52.83 -5.54 7.53
CA LYS A 19 -51.50 -5.26 8.05
C LYS A 19 -50.45 -5.96 7.22
N TYR A 20 -49.37 -5.21 6.81
CA TYR A 20 -48.20 -5.78 6.17
C TYR A 20 -47.48 -6.75 7.13
N ASP A 21 -47.63 -8.08 6.90
CA ASP A 21 -46.94 -9.13 7.66
C ASP A 21 -45.53 -9.36 7.11
N PHE A 22 -44.63 -8.44 7.40
CA PHE A 22 -43.25 -8.53 6.93
C PHE A 22 -42.56 -9.83 7.41
N LYS A 23 -42.87 -10.33 8.62
CA LYS A 23 -42.20 -11.52 9.17
C LYS A 23 -42.44 -12.77 8.31
N ARG A 24 -43.66 -12.97 7.86
CA ARG A 24 -44.05 -14.09 6.99
C ARG A 24 -43.50 -13.89 5.58
N ILE A 25 -43.68 -12.69 5.04
CA ILE A 25 -43.35 -12.33 3.66
C ILE A 25 -41.85 -12.42 3.43
N GLU A 26 -41.03 -11.78 4.28
CA GLU A 26 -39.59 -11.75 4.16
C GLU A 26 -38.98 -13.17 4.22
N LYS A 27 -39.38 -13.96 5.22
CA LYS A 27 -38.89 -15.33 5.39
C LYS A 27 -39.27 -16.22 4.20
N TYR A 28 -40.49 -16.05 3.67
CA TYR A 28 -40.95 -16.80 2.51
C TYR A 28 -40.13 -16.51 1.27
N TRP A 29 -39.91 -15.23 0.94
CA TRP A 29 -39.21 -14.85 -0.25
C TRP A 29 -37.71 -15.15 -0.18
N GLN A 30 -37.06 -14.95 0.95
CA GLN A 30 -35.67 -15.35 1.16
C GLN A 30 -35.45 -16.83 0.85
N SER A 31 -36.33 -17.70 1.38
CA SER A 31 -36.27 -19.15 1.10
C SER A 31 -36.55 -19.47 -0.37
N LYS A 32 -37.48 -18.78 -0.99
CA LYS A 32 -37.88 -19.02 -2.39
C LYS A 32 -36.80 -18.59 -3.37
N TRP A 33 -36.18 -17.40 -3.18
CA TRP A 33 -35.06 -16.91 -4.01
C TRP A 33 -33.85 -17.84 -3.98
N LEU A 34 -33.52 -18.41 -2.82
CA LEU A 34 -32.47 -19.42 -2.71
C LEU A 34 -32.78 -20.67 -3.53
N LYS A 35 -34.02 -21.17 -3.45
CA LYS A 35 -34.46 -22.37 -4.20
C LYS A 35 -34.49 -22.12 -5.72
N GLU A 36 -34.95 -20.94 -6.13
CA GLU A 36 -35.03 -20.55 -7.53
C GLU A 36 -33.68 -20.09 -8.10
N GLY A 37 -32.66 -19.88 -7.28
CA GLY A 37 -31.32 -19.40 -7.66
C GLY A 37 -31.36 -18.03 -8.33
N VAL A 38 -32.22 -17.11 -7.87
CA VAL A 38 -32.48 -15.81 -8.51
C VAL A 38 -31.20 -14.97 -8.65
N TYR A 39 -30.28 -15.13 -7.69
CA TYR A 39 -29.07 -14.30 -7.60
C TYR A 39 -27.78 -15.02 -8.05
N GLU A 40 -27.90 -16.31 -8.39
CA GLU A 40 -26.73 -17.07 -8.83
C GLU A 40 -26.31 -16.68 -10.25
N PRO A 41 -25.00 -16.54 -10.53
CA PRO A 41 -24.50 -16.24 -11.86
C PRO A 41 -24.66 -17.43 -12.82
N SER A 42 -24.62 -17.18 -14.12
CA SER A 42 -24.83 -18.22 -15.14
C SER A 42 -23.84 -19.39 -15.06
N PHE A 43 -22.60 -19.15 -14.62
CA PHE A 43 -21.60 -20.22 -14.49
C PHE A 43 -21.87 -21.17 -13.30
N ALA A 44 -22.62 -20.73 -12.31
CA ALA A 44 -23.00 -21.54 -11.15
C ALA A 44 -24.24 -22.41 -11.41
N GLN A 45 -25.07 -22.04 -12.38
CA GLN A 45 -26.34 -22.71 -12.69
C GLN A 45 -26.33 -23.49 -14.02
N GLY A 46 -25.26 -23.39 -14.82
CA GLY A 46 -25.25 -23.92 -16.18
C GLY A 46 -26.25 -23.20 -17.11
N ASP A 47 -26.81 -23.91 -18.10
CA ASP A 47 -27.75 -23.32 -19.08
C ASP A 47 -29.12 -22.96 -18.50
N HIS A 48 -29.39 -23.29 -17.25
CA HIS A 48 -30.67 -23.10 -16.57
C HIS A 48 -30.76 -21.83 -15.73
N SER A 49 -29.89 -20.81 -15.95
CA SER A 49 -29.97 -19.59 -15.16
C SER A 49 -31.34 -18.90 -15.30
N ALA A 50 -31.89 -18.43 -14.18
CA ALA A 50 -33.16 -17.71 -14.14
C ALA A 50 -33.16 -16.49 -15.08
N LEU A 51 -32.01 -15.83 -15.18
CA LEU A 51 -31.81 -14.67 -16.05
C LEU A 51 -31.86 -15.02 -17.54
N ARG A 52 -31.25 -16.14 -17.97
CA ARG A 52 -31.34 -16.60 -19.38
C ARG A 52 -32.76 -16.94 -19.78
N ARG A 53 -33.55 -17.54 -18.88
CA ARG A 53 -34.97 -17.83 -19.10
C ARG A 53 -35.80 -16.55 -19.23
N ALA A 54 -35.45 -15.48 -18.46
CA ALA A 54 -36.21 -14.24 -18.47
C ALA A 54 -35.89 -13.34 -19.67
N HIS A 55 -34.63 -13.29 -20.11
CA HIS A 55 -34.18 -12.30 -21.11
C HIS A 55 -33.81 -12.87 -22.47
N GLY A 56 -33.80 -14.18 -22.68
CA GLY A 56 -33.59 -14.86 -23.98
C GLY A 56 -32.28 -14.52 -24.72
N LYS A 57 -31.46 -13.61 -24.22
CA LYS A 57 -30.17 -13.15 -24.76
C LYS A 57 -29.03 -13.55 -23.86
N LYS A 58 -27.83 -13.65 -24.42
CA LYS A 58 -26.59 -13.88 -23.68
C LYS A 58 -26.25 -12.61 -22.87
N ALA A 59 -26.56 -12.59 -21.56
CA ALA A 59 -26.29 -11.46 -20.69
C ALA A 59 -24.77 -11.23 -20.56
N ALA A 60 -24.36 -9.97 -20.54
CA ALA A 60 -22.96 -9.59 -20.30
C ALA A 60 -22.58 -9.83 -18.83
N PRO A 61 -21.38 -10.35 -18.55
CA PRO A 61 -20.93 -10.56 -17.18
C PRO A 61 -20.76 -9.20 -16.46
N PHE A 62 -21.19 -9.15 -15.21
CA PHE A 62 -21.00 -8.00 -14.33
C PHE A 62 -20.58 -8.46 -12.94
N TYR A 63 -19.31 -8.23 -12.58
CA TYR A 63 -18.78 -8.56 -11.27
C TYR A 63 -18.95 -7.36 -10.32
N ASN A 64 -19.90 -7.49 -9.39
CA ASN A 64 -20.15 -6.55 -8.31
C ASN A 64 -19.49 -7.09 -7.04
N LEU A 65 -18.44 -6.44 -6.55
CA LEU A 65 -17.65 -6.93 -5.42
C LEU A 65 -17.76 -6.01 -4.23
N MET A 66 -18.17 -6.56 -3.10
CA MET A 66 -18.10 -5.90 -1.80
C MET A 66 -16.96 -6.52 -0.99
N MET A 67 -16.21 -5.69 -0.25
CA MET A 67 -15.22 -6.21 0.70
C MET A 67 -15.87 -7.12 1.73
N PHE A 68 -15.34 -8.33 1.91
CA PHE A 68 -15.88 -9.29 2.86
C PHE A 68 -15.52 -8.93 4.31
N PRO A 69 -16.36 -9.30 5.29
CA PRO A 69 -16.21 -8.89 6.67
C PRO A 69 -15.25 -9.76 7.47
N TYR A 70 -14.67 -9.17 8.52
CA TYR A 70 -13.89 -9.89 9.53
C TYR A 70 -14.79 -10.42 10.65
N PRO A 71 -14.76 -11.74 10.99
CA PRO A 71 -15.51 -12.31 12.09
C PRO A 71 -14.93 -11.95 13.47
N SER A 72 -14.75 -10.68 13.73
CA SER A 72 -14.19 -10.10 14.96
C SER A 72 -15.24 -9.82 16.06
N ALA A 73 -16.47 -10.35 15.88
CA ALA A 73 -17.60 -10.27 16.82
C ALA A 73 -18.51 -11.46 16.64
N GLU A 74 -19.52 -11.56 17.49
CA GLU A 74 -20.56 -12.57 17.38
C GLU A 74 -21.43 -12.40 16.13
N GLY A 75 -21.71 -11.14 15.73
CA GLY A 75 -22.51 -10.78 14.57
C GLY A 75 -22.04 -9.46 13.92
N LEU A 76 -22.68 -9.12 12.80
CA LEU A 76 -22.54 -7.86 12.09
C LEU A 76 -23.29 -6.74 12.84
N HIS A 77 -22.90 -5.51 12.62
CA HIS A 77 -23.57 -4.32 13.10
C HIS A 77 -24.16 -3.49 11.94
N VAL A 78 -25.01 -2.51 12.24
CA VAL A 78 -25.68 -1.69 11.21
C VAL A 78 -24.70 -1.01 10.26
N GLY A 79 -23.48 -0.66 10.71
CA GLY A 79 -22.45 -0.10 9.83
C GLY A 79 -21.95 -1.07 8.77
N ASN A 80 -21.90 -2.38 9.06
CA ASN A 80 -21.64 -3.39 8.04
C ASN A 80 -22.85 -3.54 7.10
N MET A 81 -24.05 -3.58 7.65
CA MET A 81 -25.27 -3.69 6.85
C MET A 81 -25.43 -2.52 5.88
N TYR A 82 -25.03 -1.31 6.28
CA TYR A 82 -25.02 -0.13 5.41
C TYR A 82 -24.23 -0.39 4.12
N ALA A 83 -23.01 -0.88 4.25
CA ALA A 83 -22.14 -1.18 3.12
C ALA A 83 -22.70 -2.31 2.22
N PHE A 84 -23.15 -3.41 2.83
CA PHE A 84 -23.69 -4.57 2.09
C PHE A 84 -25.01 -4.27 1.39
N VAL A 85 -25.91 -3.52 2.02
CA VAL A 85 -27.19 -3.11 1.40
C VAL A 85 -26.93 -2.17 0.21
N GLY A 86 -25.98 -1.23 0.33
CA GLY A 86 -25.64 -0.34 -0.77
C GLY A 86 -25.06 -1.08 -1.99
N SER A 87 -24.20 -2.08 -1.76
CA SER A 87 -23.68 -2.95 -2.82
C SER A 87 -24.81 -3.77 -3.49
N ASP A 88 -25.66 -4.39 -2.68
CA ASP A 88 -26.77 -5.23 -3.15
C ASP A 88 -27.78 -4.44 -4.02
N ILE A 89 -28.10 -3.19 -3.66
CA ILE A 89 -28.96 -2.33 -4.45
C ILE A 89 -28.38 -2.13 -5.85
N TYR A 90 -27.09 -1.83 -5.94
CA TYR A 90 -26.41 -1.65 -7.22
C TYR A 90 -26.42 -2.93 -8.06
N GLY A 91 -26.09 -4.06 -7.45
CA GLY A 91 -26.09 -5.37 -8.10
C GLY A 91 -27.49 -5.76 -8.61
N ARG A 92 -28.56 -5.51 -7.85
CA ARG A 92 -29.95 -5.75 -8.27
C ARG A 92 -30.32 -4.93 -9.50
N VAL A 93 -30.01 -3.65 -9.53
CA VAL A 93 -30.29 -2.78 -10.70
C VAL A 93 -29.54 -3.28 -11.92
N LYS A 94 -28.25 -3.63 -11.78
CA LYS A 94 -27.47 -4.19 -12.91
C LYS A 94 -28.07 -5.48 -13.44
N ARG A 95 -28.60 -6.33 -12.58
CA ARG A 95 -29.32 -7.56 -12.98
C ARG A 95 -30.62 -7.24 -13.73
N MET A 96 -31.41 -6.30 -13.25
CA MET A 96 -32.62 -5.81 -13.93
C MET A 96 -32.31 -5.09 -15.25
N GLN A 97 -31.11 -4.49 -15.39
CA GLN A 97 -30.60 -3.95 -16.66
C GLN A 97 -30.13 -5.04 -17.64
N GLY A 98 -30.26 -6.32 -17.28
CA GLY A 98 -29.98 -7.47 -18.16
C GLY A 98 -28.56 -8.02 -18.07
N ASN A 99 -27.77 -7.61 -17.07
CA ASN A 99 -26.44 -8.17 -16.84
C ASN A 99 -26.51 -9.50 -16.08
N ASP A 100 -25.55 -10.41 -16.37
CA ASP A 100 -25.27 -11.60 -15.57
C ASP A 100 -24.40 -11.15 -14.39
N VAL A 101 -25.07 -10.87 -13.25
CA VAL A 101 -24.41 -10.29 -12.08
C VAL A 101 -23.86 -11.37 -11.17
N PHE A 102 -22.56 -11.28 -10.91
CA PHE A 102 -21.86 -12.04 -9.87
C PHE A 102 -21.56 -11.13 -8.68
N GLU A 103 -22.19 -11.39 -7.55
CA GLU A 103 -22.01 -10.69 -6.28
C GLU A 103 -21.75 -11.74 -5.19
N PRO A 104 -20.48 -12.19 -5.02
CA PRO A 104 -20.14 -13.21 -4.02
C PRO A 104 -20.05 -12.63 -2.62
N ILE A 105 -20.07 -13.52 -1.63
CA ILE A 105 -19.86 -13.21 -0.22
C ILE A 105 -18.95 -14.25 0.43
N GLY A 106 -18.17 -13.84 1.42
CA GLY A 106 -17.29 -14.71 2.19
C GLY A 106 -16.90 -14.07 3.51
N LEU A 107 -15.91 -14.69 4.17
CA LEU A 107 -15.40 -14.19 5.45
C LEU A 107 -13.87 -14.16 5.45
N ASP A 108 -13.30 -13.02 5.81
CA ASP A 108 -11.88 -12.91 6.13
C ASP A 108 -11.64 -13.35 7.58
N GLY A 109 -11.61 -14.68 7.78
CA GLY A 109 -11.70 -15.28 9.10
C GLY A 109 -10.40 -15.39 9.86
N PHE A 110 -9.25 -15.16 9.22
CA PHE A 110 -7.95 -15.16 9.85
C PHE A 110 -7.60 -13.81 10.50
N GLY A 111 -6.44 -13.75 11.14
CA GLY A 111 -5.85 -12.52 11.65
C GLY A 111 -6.16 -12.19 13.10
N ILE A 112 -5.53 -11.12 13.55
CA ILE A 112 -5.49 -10.70 14.97
C ILE A 112 -6.87 -10.35 15.51
N HIS A 113 -7.76 -9.78 14.71
CA HIS A 113 -9.10 -9.41 15.16
C HIS A 113 -9.91 -10.63 15.61
N SER A 114 -9.91 -11.68 14.79
CA SER A 114 -10.57 -12.95 15.07
C SER A 114 -9.92 -13.67 16.25
N GLU A 115 -8.60 -13.71 16.31
CA GLU A 115 -7.84 -14.31 17.42
C GLU A 115 -8.09 -13.60 18.75
N ASN A 116 -8.06 -12.26 18.76
CA ASN A 116 -8.35 -11.49 19.97
C ASN A 116 -9.80 -11.67 20.44
N TYR A 117 -10.76 -11.82 19.51
CA TYR A 117 -12.12 -12.10 19.86
C TYR A 117 -12.26 -13.51 20.47
N ALA A 118 -11.58 -14.52 19.92
CA ALA A 118 -11.51 -15.85 20.47
C ALA A 118 -10.90 -15.87 21.89
N LEU A 119 -9.83 -15.09 22.12
CA LEU A 119 -9.26 -14.91 23.46
C LEU A 119 -10.25 -14.28 24.45
N LYS A 120 -11.04 -13.28 24.00
CA LYS A 120 -12.07 -12.63 24.82
C LYS A 120 -13.19 -13.58 25.20
N THR A 121 -13.63 -14.42 24.25
CA THR A 121 -14.70 -15.42 24.47
C THR A 121 -14.21 -16.72 25.11
N LYS A 122 -12.90 -16.84 25.34
CA LYS A 122 -12.24 -18.05 25.89
C LYS A 122 -12.47 -19.31 25.05
N LYS A 123 -12.65 -19.15 23.75
CA LYS A 123 -12.83 -20.25 22.78
C LYS A 123 -11.62 -20.37 21.89
N HIS A 124 -11.42 -21.55 21.29
CA HIS A 124 -10.37 -21.72 20.28
C HIS A 124 -10.73 -20.91 19.01
N PRO A 125 -9.76 -20.25 18.32
CA PRO A 125 -10.06 -19.41 17.16
C PRO A 125 -10.87 -20.11 16.06
N ALA A 126 -10.55 -21.37 15.75
CA ALA A 126 -11.29 -22.15 14.75
C ALA A 126 -12.75 -22.38 15.14
N GLU A 127 -13.04 -22.60 16.42
CA GLU A 127 -14.41 -22.78 16.94
C GLU A 127 -15.15 -21.42 16.88
N GLN A 128 -14.52 -20.36 17.37
CA GLN A 128 -15.14 -19.03 17.37
C GLN A 128 -15.41 -18.53 15.95
N ALA A 129 -14.52 -18.79 14.99
CA ALA A 129 -14.71 -18.42 13.59
C ALA A 129 -15.98 -19.09 13.01
N LYS A 130 -16.22 -20.36 13.28
CA LYS A 130 -17.43 -21.08 12.84
C LYS A 130 -18.72 -20.53 13.46
N ILE A 131 -18.68 -20.10 14.72
CA ILE A 131 -19.84 -19.46 15.39
C ILE A 131 -20.15 -18.12 14.70
N SER A 132 -19.13 -17.31 14.49
CA SER A 132 -19.27 -16.01 13.84
C SER A 132 -19.73 -16.15 12.38
N GLU A 133 -19.19 -17.10 11.62
CA GLU A 133 -19.60 -17.45 10.26
C GLU A 133 -21.10 -17.69 10.17
N LYS A 134 -21.61 -18.60 11.02
CA LYS A 134 -23.04 -18.95 11.06
C LYS A 134 -23.93 -17.71 11.31
N ASN A 135 -23.54 -16.84 12.25
CA ASN A 135 -24.30 -15.65 12.57
C ASN A 135 -24.23 -14.59 11.45
N PHE A 136 -23.06 -14.38 10.86
CA PHE A 136 -22.86 -13.41 9.77
C PHE A 136 -23.71 -13.78 8.56
N TYR A 137 -23.64 -15.04 8.11
CA TYR A 137 -24.43 -15.49 6.97
C TYR A 137 -25.93 -15.46 7.25
N ARG A 138 -26.37 -15.80 8.49
CA ARG A 138 -27.76 -15.65 8.89
C ARG A 138 -28.22 -14.20 8.75
N GLN A 139 -27.49 -13.24 9.32
CA GLN A 139 -27.85 -11.81 9.31
C GLN A 139 -27.87 -11.25 7.86
N LEU A 140 -26.91 -11.63 7.02
CA LEU A 140 -26.86 -11.21 5.61
C LEU A 140 -28.02 -11.77 4.79
N ARG A 141 -28.49 -12.96 5.11
CA ARG A 141 -29.71 -13.54 4.51
C ARG A 141 -30.96 -12.84 5.02
N GLU A 142 -31.06 -12.62 6.32
CA GLU A 142 -32.22 -11.99 6.95
C GLU A 142 -32.44 -10.54 6.50
N ILE A 143 -31.38 -9.78 6.19
CA ILE A 143 -31.49 -8.44 5.57
C ILE A 143 -31.90 -8.51 4.08
N GLY A 144 -31.93 -9.69 3.49
CA GLY A 144 -32.41 -9.91 2.13
C GLY A 144 -31.37 -9.61 1.04
N ASN A 145 -30.07 -9.69 1.32
CA ASN A 145 -29.04 -9.49 0.30
C ASN A 145 -29.06 -10.59 -0.76
N GLY A 146 -28.94 -10.19 -2.02
CA GLY A 146 -28.99 -11.05 -3.20
C GLY A 146 -27.60 -11.52 -3.65
N PHE A 147 -26.83 -12.13 -2.73
CA PHE A 147 -25.51 -12.68 -3.04
C PHE A 147 -25.60 -14.02 -3.79
N ALA A 148 -24.52 -14.36 -4.50
CA ALA A 148 -24.29 -15.69 -5.06
C ALA A 148 -23.88 -16.67 -3.94
N TRP A 149 -24.87 -17.16 -3.19
CA TRP A 149 -24.68 -17.93 -1.97
C TRP A 149 -23.97 -19.27 -2.18
N ASN A 150 -23.98 -19.82 -3.39
CA ASN A 150 -23.31 -21.07 -3.72
C ASN A 150 -21.80 -20.90 -3.93
N GLU A 151 -21.33 -19.67 -4.12
CA GLU A 151 -19.92 -19.33 -4.42
C GLU A 151 -19.28 -18.54 -3.25
N HIS A 152 -19.52 -18.99 -2.00
CA HIS A 152 -18.91 -18.41 -0.80
C HIS A 152 -17.56 -19.04 -0.48
N LEU A 153 -16.74 -18.33 0.28
CA LEU A 153 -15.45 -18.82 0.79
C LEU A 153 -15.11 -18.21 2.16
N GLU A 154 -14.32 -18.94 2.91
CA GLU A 154 -13.72 -18.52 4.19
C GLU A 154 -12.19 -18.62 4.11
N THR A 155 -11.48 -17.55 4.47
CA THR A 155 -10.01 -17.53 4.36
C THR A 155 -9.33 -18.55 5.27
N PHE A 156 -9.98 -18.94 6.39
CA PHE A 156 -9.46 -19.94 7.34
C PHE A 156 -9.76 -21.40 6.96
N ASP A 157 -10.46 -21.64 5.84
CA ASP A 157 -10.61 -23.01 5.31
C ASP A 157 -9.28 -23.46 4.68
N PRO A 158 -8.74 -24.64 5.04
CA PRO A 158 -7.54 -25.20 4.42
C PRO A 158 -7.60 -25.24 2.88
N LYS A 159 -8.78 -25.40 2.29
CA LYS A 159 -8.98 -25.36 0.85
C LYS A 159 -8.74 -23.99 0.24
N TYR A 160 -8.90 -22.91 1.04
CA TYR A 160 -8.59 -21.56 0.63
C TYR A 160 -7.11 -21.23 0.87
N TYR A 161 -6.63 -21.34 2.13
CA TYR A 161 -5.28 -20.87 2.46
C TYR A 161 -4.16 -21.74 1.89
N LYS A 162 -4.46 -22.96 1.42
CA LYS A 162 -3.57 -23.72 0.54
C LYS A 162 -3.03 -22.83 -0.59
N TRP A 163 -3.92 -22.06 -1.19
CA TRP A 163 -3.59 -21.22 -2.32
C TRP A 163 -2.93 -19.89 -1.93
N THR A 164 -3.24 -19.34 -0.76
CA THR A 164 -2.45 -18.25 -0.17
C THR A 164 -1.00 -18.69 0.04
N GLN A 165 -0.81 -19.90 0.57
CA GLN A 165 0.53 -20.48 0.74
C GLN A 165 1.22 -20.72 -0.60
N TRP A 166 0.51 -21.25 -1.58
CA TRP A 166 1.04 -21.43 -2.93
C TRP A 166 1.47 -20.09 -3.55
N ILE A 167 0.65 -19.04 -3.45
CA ILE A 167 1.02 -17.70 -3.90
C ILE A 167 2.30 -17.23 -3.21
N PHE A 168 2.43 -17.41 -1.90
CA PHE A 168 3.65 -17.08 -1.18
C PHE A 168 4.87 -17.80 -1.78
N THR A 169 4.75 -19.10 -2.09
CA THR A 169 5.86 -19.86 -2.69
C THR A 169 6.21 -19.34 -4.09
N GLN A 170 5.21 -18.96 -4.90
CA GLN A 170 5.47 -18.34 -6.21
C GLN A 170 6.19 -16.99 -6.07
N MET A 171 5.78 -16.16 -5.11
CA MET A 171 6.46 -14.90 -4.81
C MET A 171 7.90 -15.13 -4.37
N PHE A 172 8.15 -16.17 -3.58
CA PHE A 172 9.50 -16.54 -3.15
C PHE A 172 10.36 -17.02 -4.33
N LYS A 173 9.89 -18.00 -5.09
CA LYS A 173 10.62 -18.57 -6.26
C LYS A 173 11.04 -17.49 -7.26
N ASN A 174 10.24 -16.44 -7.40
CA ASN A 174 10.48 -15.34 -8.35
C ASN A 174 11.15 -14.09 -7.72
N GLY A 175 11.72 -14.21 -6.54
CA GLY A 175 12.49 -13.12 -5.90
C GLY A 175 11.67 -11.95 -5.40
N LEU A 176 10.33 -12.09 -5.30
CA LEU A 176 9.44 -11.09 -4.75
C LEU A 176 9.22 -11.24 -3.24
N ALA A 177 9.46 -12.43 -2.68
CA ALA A 177 9.51 -12.64 -1.23
C ALA A 177 10.95 -12.85 -0.77
N TYR A 178 11.32 -12.28 0.39
CA TYR A 178 12.64 -12.44 1.00
C TYR A 178 12.55 -12.31 2.52
N ARG A 179 13.58 -12.80 3.21
CA ARG A 179 13.70 -12.71 4.67
C ARG A 179 14.94 -11.94 5.05
N ARG A 180 14.81 -10.99 5.97
CA ARG A 180 15.97 -10.29 6.53
C ARG A 180 15.68 -9.75 7.92
N LYS A 181 16.77 -9.49 8.67
CA LYS A 181 16.73 -8.78 9.93
C LYS A 181 16.55 -7.28 9.67
N GLN A 182 15.53 -6.69 10.27
CA GLN A 182 15.19 -5.27 10.10
C GLN A 182 14.47 -4.74 11.35
N ALA A 183 14.62 -3.45 11.60
CA ALA A 183 13.81 -2.75 12.59
C ALA A 183 12.35 -2.69 12.10
N VAL A 184 11.45 -3.36 12.80
CA VAL A 184 10.01 -3.46 12.51
C VAL A 184 9.17 -2.84 13.61
N ASN A 185 7.95 -2.41 13.26
CA ASN A 185 7.00 -1.93 14.25
C ASN A 185 6.50 -3.09 15.10
N TRP A 186 6.56 -2.95 16.41
CA TRP A 186 6.10 -3.93 17.38
C TRP A 186 5.01 -3.34 18.27
N CYS A 187 3.87 -4.01 18.37
CA CYS A 187 2.84 -3.66 19.33
C CYS A 187 3.05 -4.45 20.63
N PRO A 188 3.35 -3.79 21.76
CA PRO A 188 3.59 -4.50 23.04
C PRO A 188 2.32 -5.12 23.64
N SER A 189 1.15 -4.60 23.33
CA SER A 189 -0.14 -5.15 23.77
C SER A 189 -0.61 -6.32 22.90
N CYS A 190 -0.50 -6.20 21.57
CA CYS A 190 -0.86 -7.28 20.64
C CYS A 190 0.23 -8.36 20.56
N LEU A 191 1.43 -8.10 21.07
CA LEU A 191 2.59 -9.00 21.07
C LEU A 191 2.97 -9.51 19.67
N THR A 192 2.94 -8.62 18.68
CA THR A 192 3.26 -8.95 17.28
C THR A 192 3.79 -7.74 16.53
N VAL A 193 4.39 -8.01 15.36
CA VAL A 193 4.81 -6.97 14.43
C VAL A 193 3.61 -6.38 13.68
N LEU A 194 3.78 -5.15 13.23
CA LEU A 194 2.82 -4.40 12.42
C LEU A 194 3.50 -3.93 11.14
N ALA A 195 2.79 -3.99 10.02
CA ALA A 195 3.19 -3.28 8.83
C ALA A 195 3.08 -1.75 9.07
N ASP A 196 3.80 -0.95 8.29
CA ASP A 196 3.81 0.51 8.50
C ASP A 196 2.39 1.11 8.36
N GLU A 197 1.57 0.54 7.48
CA GLU A 197 0.18 0.91 7.24
C GLU A 197 -0.75 0.65 8.43
N GLN A 198 -0.35 -0.22 9.35
CA GLN A 198 -1.11 -0.60 10.55
C GLN A 198 -0.76 0.25 11.78
N VAL A 199 0.06 1.28 11.58
CA VAL A 199 0.43 2.25 12.61
C VAL A 199 -0.29 3.57 12.34
N VAL A 200 -1.29 3.92 13.17
CA VAL A 200 -2.08 5.13 13.03
C VAL A 200 -1.55 6.26 13.92
N GLY A 201 -1.73 7.51 13.48
CA GLY A 201 -1.26 8.68 14.25
C GLY A 201 0.23 8.97 14.11
N GLY A 202 0.94 8.28 13.19
CA GLY A 202 2.20 8.77 12.63
C GLY A 202 1.90 9.88 11.59
N PRO A 203 2.90 10.65 11.13
CA PRO A 203 2.72 11.86 10.32
C PRO A 203 2.20 11.54 8.91
N ALA A 204 0.93 11.19 8.80
CA ALA A 204 0.19 11.09 7.53
C ALA A 204 -0.52 12.41 7.17
N ARG A 205 -0.51 13.40 8.05
CA ARG A 205 -0.98 14.77 7.77
C ARG A 205 0.03 15.76 8.35
N LEU A 206 0.50 16.65 7.51
CA LEU A 206 1.33 17.81 7.85
C LEU A 206 0.66 18.80 8.85
N SER A 207 -0.58 18.56 9.28
CA SER A 207 -1.36 19.46 10.11
C SER A 207 -1.79 18.91 11.47
N ASP A 208 -1.40 17.68 11.88
CA ASP A 208 -1.89 17.10 13.16
C ASP A 208 -0.72 16.59 14.04
N VAL A 209 0.08 17.54 14.51
CA VAL A 209 1.43 17.34 15.07
C VAL A 209 1.48 17.16 16.58
N SER A 210 0.34 16.98 17.25
CA SER A 210 0.33 16.99 18.73
C SER A 210 0.42 15.62 19.41
N ARG A 211 0.74 14.48 18.67
CA ARG A 211 0.77 13.16 19.31
C ARG A 211 2.07 12.40 19.04
N SER A 212 2.86 12.27 20.08
CA SER A 212 4.04 11.41 20.20
C SER A 212 3.71 9.93 19.99
N GLY A 213 4.47 9.25 19.10
CA GLY A 213 4.44 7.81 18.89
C GLY A 213 3.26 7.31 18.05
N GLY A 214 3.52 6.57 16.96
CA GLY A 214 2.47 5.87 16.24
C GLY A 214 1.75 4.87 17.13
N LYS A 215 0.44 4.72 16.96
CA LYS A 215 -0.38 3.79 17.74
C LYS A 215 -0.77 2.59 16.88
N CYS A 216 -0.90 1.46 17.50
CA CYS A 216 -1.48 0.28 16.87
C CYS A 216 -2.92 0.56 16.45
N GLU A 217 -3.26 0.40 15.18
CA GLU A 217 -4.62 0.60 14.64
C GLU A 217 -5.71 -0.18 15.39
N ARG A 218 -5.31 -1.24 16.13
CA ARG A 218 -6.20 -2.22 16.72
C ARG A 218 -6.45 -2.02 18.21
N CYS A 219 -5.43 -1.62 18.97
CA CYS A 219 -5.50 -1.55 20.43
C CYS A 219 -5.06 -0.21 20.99
N ASP A 220 -4.77 0.78 20.16
CA ASP A 220 -4.32 2.14 20.50
C ASP A 220 -3.03 2.20 21.36
N SER A 221 -2.34 1.07 21.56
CA SER A 221 -1.05 1.03 22.28
C SER A 221 0.04 1.69 21.46
N VAL A 222 0.95 2.37 22.13
CA VAL A 222 2.13 2.95 21.48
C VAL A 222 2.99 1.84 20.88
N VAL A 223 3.42 2.03 19.64
CA VAL A 223 4.20 1.07 18.86
C VAL A 223 5.69 1.29 19.12
N GLU A 224 6.44 0.21 19.32
CA GLU A 224 7.88 0.19 19.53
C GLU A 224 8.62 -0.33 18.30
N LYS A 225 9.91 -0.02 18.16
CA LYS A 225 10.78 -0.65 17.15
C LYS A 225 11.52 -1.83 17.76
N LYS A 226 11.48 -2.99 17.07
CA LYS A 226 12.29 -4.17 17.40
C LYS A 226 13.03 -4.68 16.19
N GLU A 227 14.27 -5.08 16.36
CA GLU A 227 15.04 -5.76 15.32
C GLU A 227 14.69 -7.24 15.29
N LEU A 228 13.98 -7.68 14.26
CA LEU A 228 13.55 -9.05 14.06
C LEU A 228 13.83 -9.51 12.63
N GLU A 229 14.13 -10.78 12.46
CA GLU A 229 14.17 -11.41 11.13
C GLU A 229 12.77 -11.74 10.67
N GLN A 230 12.36 -11.16 9.54
CA GLN A 230 10.97 -11.20 9.05
C GLN A 230 10.91 -11.42 7.54
N TRP A 231 9.79 -11.95 7.09
CA TRP A 231 9.47 -12.07 5.67
C TRP A 231 8.81 -10.80 5.13
N PHE A 232 9.22 -10.41 3.93
CA PHE A 232 8.73 -9.23 3.22
C PHE A 232 8.38 -9.58 1.77
N PHE A 233 7.40 -8.86 1.23
CA PHE A 233 7.18 -8.80 -0.22
C PHE A 233 7.69 -7.48 -0.79
N ARG A 234 8.36 -7.54 -1.96
CA ARG A 234 8.99 -6.40 -2.65
C ARG A 234 7.96 -5.52 -3.37
N ILE A 235 6.98 -4.98 -2.66
CA ILE A 235 5.99 -4.05 -3.21
C ILE A 235 6.65 -2.79 -3.78
N THR A 236 7.81 -2.39 -3.24
CA THR A 236 8.57 -1.22 -3.72
C THR A 236 8.99 -1.34 -5.18
N LYS A 237 9.20 -2.55 -5.70
CA LYS A 237 9.47 -2.78 -7.13
C LYS A 237 8.31 -2.33 -8.05
N TYR A 238 7.13 -2.18 -7.49
CA TYR A 238 5.90 -1.80 -8.21
C TYR A 238 5.48 -0.35 -7.96
N ALA A 239 6.23 0.41 -7.15
CA ALA A 239 5.85 1.75 -6.72
C ALA A 239 5.51 2.68 -7.88
N GLU A 240 6.33 2.71 -8.94
CA GLU A 240 6.10 3.54 -10.14
C GLU A 240 4.79 3.15 -10.85
N ARG A 241 4.57 1.85 -11.09
CA ARG A 241 3.35 1.36 -11.74
C ARG A 241 2.12 1.62 -10.87
N LEU A 242 2.22 1.43 -9.55
CA LEU A 242 1.14 1.69 -8.61
C LEU A 242 0.72 3.17 -8.60
N ILE A 243 1.65 4.12 -8.81
CA ILE A 243 1.31 5.54 -8.94
C ILE A 243 0.74 5.87 -10.32
N LYS A 244 1.47 5.48 -11.38
CA LYS A 244 1.13 5.82 -12.77
C LYS A 244 -0.28 5.35 -13.15
N ASP A 245 -0.62 4.14 -12.75
CA ASP A 245 -1.89 3.52 -13.16
C ASP A 245 -3.10 4.05 -12.38
N LEU A 246 -2.90 4.90 -11.34
CA LEU A 246 -4.00 5.57 -10.64
C LEU A 246 -4.76 6.58 -11.53
N ASP A 247 -4.08 7.20 -12.49
CA ASP A 247 -4.66 8.28 -13.29
C ASP A 247 -5.81 7.80 -14.17
N GLY A 248 -5.71 6.57 -14.69
CA GLY A 248 -6.73 5.96 -15.53
C GLY A 248 -7.89 5.28 -14.80
N LEU A 249 -7.91 5.28 -13.45
CA LEU A 249 -8.93 4.58 -12.67
C LEU A 249 -10.15 5.45 -12.36
N ASP A 250 -11.35 4.89 -12.59
CA ASP A 250 -12.62 5.44 -12.09
C ASP A 250 -12.82 5.07 -10.60
N TRP A 251 -11.91 5.58 -9.76
CA TRP A 251 -11.92 5.39 -8.31
C TRP A 251 -12.19 6.71 -7.59
N SER A 252 -12.85 6.65 -6.42
CA SER A 252 -13.07 7.84 -5.59
C SER A 252 -11.76 8.60 -5.38
N GLU A 253 -11.74 9.91 -5.67
CA GLU A 253 -10.50 10.71 -5.71
C GLU A 253 -9.74 10.68 -4.37
N ARG A 254 -10.48 10.67 -3.24
CA ARG A 254 -9.88 10.54 -1.90
C ARG A 254 -9.00 9.30 -1.76
N ILE A 255 -9.33 8.19 -2.44
CA ILE A 255 -8.56 6.94 -2.41
C ILE A 255 -7.28 7.09 -3.23
N LYS A 256 -7.39 7.67 -4.44
CA LYS A 256 -6.23 7.92 -5.31
C LYS A 256 -5.22 8.85 -4.64
N VAL A 257 -5.69 9.94 -4.03
CA VAL A 257 -4.86 10.88 -3.27
C VAL A 257 -4.18 10.20 -2.09
N ALA A 258 -4.92 9.38 -1.32
CA ALA A 258 -4.35 8.64 -0.20
C ALA A 258 -3.23 7.69 -0.64
N GLN A 259 -3.41 6.94 -1.74
CA GLN A 259 -2.38 6.05 -2.28
C GLN A 259 -1.17 6.81 -2.82
N ARG A 260 -1.36 7.90 -3.60
CA ARG A 260 -0.25 8.75 -4.07
C ARG A 260 0.59 9.27 -2.90
N ASN A 261 -0.07 9.78 -1.88
CA ASN A 261 0.58 10.31 -0.68
C ASN A 261 1.31 9.23 0.10
N TRP A 262 0.75 8.01 0.18
CA TRP A 262 1.36 6.89 0.88
C TRP A 262 2.60 6.37 0.15
N ILE A 263 2.51 6.15 -1.15
CA ILE A 263 3.64 5.72 -1.97
C ILE A 263 4.74 6.79 -1.95
N GLY A 264 4.35 8.07 -1.97
CA GLY A 264 5.22 9.21 -1.71
C GLY A 264 6.38 9.30 -2.68
N LYS A 265 6.08 9.43 -3.98
CA LYS A 265 7.10 9.67 -5.02
C LYS A 265 7.78 11.02 -4.80
N SER A 266 9.09 11.02 -4.78
CA SER A 266 9.92 12.22 -4.75
C SER A 266 10.95 12.16 -5.87
N GLU A 267 10.96 13.14 -6.71
CA GLU A 267 11.96 13.34 -7.75
C GLU A 267 13.03 14.32 -7.23
N GLY A 268 14.27 13.94 -7.38
CA GLY A 268 15.38 14.73 -6.85
C GLY A 268 16.71 14.32 -7.47
N THR A 269 17.78 14.78 -6.84
CA THR A 269 19.15 14.55 -7.28
C THR A 269 19.95 13.91 -6.16
N GLU A 270 20.70 12.87 -6.49
CA GLU A 270 21.72 12.31 -5.62
C GLU A 270 23.06 13.01 -5.91
N ILE A 271 23.66 13.58 -4.87
CA ILE A 271 24.90 14.34 -4.93
C ILE A 271 25.89 13.71 -3.96
N ASP A 272 27.12 13.53 -4.42
CA ASP A 272 28.23 12.99 -3.64
C ASP A 272 28.99 14.09 -2.90
N PHE A 273 29.05 13.99 -1.56
CA PHE A 273 29.85 14.82 -0.69
C PHE A 273 31.08 14.02 -0.24
N PRO A 274 32.27 14.27 -0.79
CA PRO A 274 33.50 13.61 -0.33
C PRO A 274 33.76 13.89 1.15
N VAL A 275 34.16 12.85 1.88
CA VAL A 275 34.60 12.98 3.27
C VAL A 275 36.05 13.41 3.28
N VAL A 276 36.36 14.51 3.94
CA VAL A 276 37.73 15.04 4.02
C VAL A 276 38.51 14.22 5.05
N LEU A 277 39.53 13.53 4.56
CA LEU A 277 40.49 12.84 5.41
C LEU A 277 41.54 13.85 5.93
N ASN A 278 42.27 13.44 6.98
CA ASN A 278 43.35 14.26 7.52
C ASN A 278 44.28 14.79 6.39
N LYS A 279 44.49 16.09 6.29
CA LYS A 279 45.29 16.76 5.25
C LYS A 279 46.75 16.25 5.17
N ASN A 280 47.27 15.65 6.23
CA ASN A 280 48.59 15.02 6.23
C ASN A 280 48.62 13.62 5.60
N THR A 281 47.43 13.06 5.21
CA THR A 281 47.36 11.74 4.56
C THR A 281 48.05 11.78 3.21
N ASN A 282 48.92 10.80 2.97
CA ASN A 282 49.57 10.59 1.70
C ASN A 282 49.41 9.14 1.23
N PHE A 283 49.48 8.92 -0.04
CA PHE A 283 49.28 7.60 -0.66
C PHE A 283 50.54 7.09 -1.33
N LEU A 284 50.83 5.82 -1.12
CA LEU A 284 51.86 5.08 -1.85
C LEU A 284 51.17 3.94 -2.64
N ILE A 285 51.17 4.00 -3.96
CA ILE A 285 50.54 3.04 -4.85
C ILE A 285 51.58 2.12 -5.46
N LEU A 286 51.48 0.81 -5.17
CA LEU A 286 52.42 -0.21 -5.69
C LEU A 286 51.68 -1.11 -6.69
N HIS A 287 52.21 -1.17 -7.94
CA HIS A 287 51.67 -2.01 -9.00
C HIS A 287 52.10 -3.48 -8.87
N GLY A 288 51.38 -4.35 -9.59
CA GLY A 288 51.62 -5.78 -9.53
C GLY A 288 52.67 -6.32 -10.53
N TYR A 289 52.72 -7.65 -10.66
CA TYR A 289 53.54 -8.37 -11.61
C TYR A 289 53.28 -7.92 -13.06
N THR A 290 54.31 -7.76 -13.87
CA THR A 290 54.29 -7.15 -15.22
C THR A 290 53.62 -5.77 -15.30
N GLY A 291 53.43 -5.14 -14.14
CA GLY A 291 52.76 -3.87 -14.01
C GLY A 291 53.60 -2.66 -14.40
N HIS A 292 52.93 -1.54 -14.65
CA HIS A 292 53.55 -0.26 -14.93
C HIS A 292 52.74 0.88 -14.36
N VAL A 293 53.39 1.95 -13.86
CA VAL A 293 52.72 3.09 -13.24
C VAL A 293 51.74 3.83 -14.16
N ASN A 294 51.89 3.69 -15.47
CA ASN A 294 51.02 4.28 -16.49
C ASN A 294 49.95 3.32 -17.02
N LYS A 295 49.73 2.17 -16.34
CA LYS A 295 48.75 1.16 -16.76
C LYS A 295 47.65 1.01 -15.73
N ASN A 296 46.52 0.42 -16.16
CA ASN A 296 45.38 0.11 -15.35
C ASN A 296 44.83 1.38 -14.66
N PHE A 297 44.24 1.24 -13.50
CA PHE A 297 43.65 2.32 -12.72
C PHE A 297 44.67 3.28 -12.08
N ILE A 298 45.98 3.00 -12.11
CA ILE A 298 46.97 3.75 -11.33
C ILE A 298 47.06 5.23 -11.74
N PRO A 299 47.17 5.60 -13.04
CA PRO A 299 47.21 7.00 -13.44
C PRO A 299 45.95 7.73 -13.03
N TRP A 300 44.78 7.12 -13.26
CA TRP A 300 43.50 7.67 -12.91
C TRP A 300 43.32 7.83 -11.39
N LEU A 301 43.71 6.82 -10.60
CA LEU A 301 43.63 6.89 -9.14
C LEU A 301 44.55 7.97 -8.59
N LYS A 302 45.79 8.05 -9.10
CA LYS A 302 46.75 9.08 -8.73
C LYS A 302 46.21 10.49 -9.01
N GLU A 303 45.70 10.72 -10.23
CA GLU A 303 45.09 12.00 -10.61
C GLU A 303 43.92 12.36 -9.69
N LYS A 304 43.02 11.40 -9.39
CA LYS A 304 41.85 11.64 -8.51
C LYS A 304 42.26 11.99 -7.08
N LEU A 305 43.28 11.34 -6.55
CA LEU A 305 43.78 11.63 -5.18
C LEU A 305 44.52 12.99 -5.15
N GLU A 306 45.33 13.30 -6.16
CA GLU A 306 46.02 14.60 -6.30
C GLU A 306 45.03 15.76 -6.47
N GLN A 307 43.93 15.55 -7.23
CA GLN A 307 42.84 16.55 -7.36
C GLN A 307 42.17 16.85 -6.03
N GLN A 308 42.24 15.95 -5.05
CA GLN A 308 41.72 16.14 -3.68
C GLN A 308 42.81 16.75 -2.73
N GLY A 309 43.98 17.07 -3.24
CA GLY A 309 45.07 17.70 -2.48
C GLY A 309 45.95 16.75 -1.71
N PHE A 310 45.88 15.43 -1.97
CA PHE A 310 46.78 14.46 -1.32
C PHE A 310 48.12 14.31 -2.02
N GLY A 311 49.18 14.10 -1.24
CA GLY A 311 50.46 13.66 -1.79
C GLY A 311 50.40 12.22 -2.25
N VAL A 312 50.73 11.94 -3.51
CA VAL A 312 50.68 10.59 -4.07
C VAL A 312 52.01 10.18 -4.67
N GLN A 313 52.52 9.04 -4.22
CA GLN A 313 53.71 8.39 -4.79
C GLN A 313 53.25 7.13 -5.48
N ALA A 314 53.66 6.94 -6.76
CA ALA A 314 53.44 5.70 -7.52
C ALA A 314 54.76 5.37 -8.22
N PRO A 315 55.69 4.68 -7.56
CA PRO A 315 56.97 4.35 -8.11
C PRO A 315 56.89 3.26 -9.19
N GLN A 316 57.72 3.36 -10.23
CA GLN A 316 57.95 2.21 -11.14
C GLN A 316 58.84 1.21 -10.43
N MET A 317 58.27 -0.01 -10.16
CA MET A 317 58.97 -1.07 -9.50
C MET A 317 60.07 -1.65 -10.42
N PRO A 318 61.24 -2.05 -9.86
CA PRO A 318 62.29 -2.66 -10.66
C PRO A 318 61.90 -4.10 -11.08
N ASN A 319 62.43 -4.55 -12.21
CA ASN A 319 62.37 -5.94 -12.71
C ASN A 319 60.93 -6.54 -12.68
N THR A 320 59.94 -5.82 -13.22
CA THR A 320 58.53 -6.21 -13.09
C THR A 320 58.17 -7.52 -13.77
N ASP A 321 58.92 -7.95 -14.79
CA ASP A 321 58.73 -9.19 -15.52
C ASP A 321 59.46 -10.39 -14.88
N HIS A 322 60.53 -10.14 -14.11
CA HIS A 322 61.29 -11.09 -13.31
C HIS A 322 61.50 -10.58 -11.89
N PRO A 323 60.46 -10.33 -11.11
CA PRO A 323 60.55 -9.62 -9.85
C PRO A 323 61.26 -10.44 -8.77
N VAL A 324 62.11 -9.78 -8.02
CA VAL A 324 62.80 -10.32 -6.83
C VAL A 324 62.41 -9.54 -5.58
N GLU A 325 62.01 -10.25 -4.51
CA GLU A 325 61.44 -9.65 -3.30
C GLU A 325 62.37 -8.57 -2.73
N SER A 326 63.64 -8.93 -2.49
CA SER A 326 64.62 -8.03 -1.90
C SER A 326 64.81 -6.75 -2.70
N GLU A 327 64.89 -6.87 -4.05
CA GLU A 327 65.07 -5.72 -4.93
C GLU A 327 63.86 -4.77 -4.87
N GLN A 328 62.65 -5.31 -4.96
CA GLN A 328 61.44 -4.48 -4.92
C GLN A 328 61.18 -3.86 -3.56
N VAL A 329 61.35 -4.62 -2.51
CA VAL A 329 61.17 -4.14 -1.15
C VAL A 329 62.17 -3.07 -0.79
N ASP A 330 63.46 -3.30 -1.12
CA ASP A 330 64.56 -2.34 -0.84
C ASP A 330 64.41 -1.06 -1.67
N TYR A 331 64.00 -1.21 -2.93
CA TYR A 331 63.70 -0.06 -3.76
C TYR A 331 62.61 0.87 -3.13
N VAL A 332 61.49 0.32 -2.66
CA VAL A 332 60.42 1.08 -2.03
C VAL A 332 60.89 1.72 -0.75
N VAL A 333 61.60 0.97 0.13
CA VAL A 333 62.10 1.47 1.39
C VAL A 333 63.12 2.63 1.20
N LYS A 334 63.92 2.55 0.18
CA LYS A 334 64.98 3.55 -0.11
C LYS A 334 64.42 4.81 -0.83
N ASN A 335 63.48 4.61 -1.75
CA ASN A 335 63.07 5.67 -2.69
C ASN A 335 61.69 6.29 -2.38
N CYS A 336 60.90 5.73 -1.45
CA CYS A 336 59.57 6.27 -1.11
C CYS A 336 59.56 6.84 0.31
N ARG A 337 58.83 7.94 0.48
CA ARG A 337 58.62 8.58 1.79
C ARG A 337 57.44 7.87 2.46
N ILE A 338 57.68 7.13 3.54
CA ILE A 338 56.65 6.42 4.29
C ILE A 338 56.67 6.90 5.75
N ASN A 339 55.53 7.35 6.24
CA ASN A 339 55.35 7.85 7.61
C ASN A 339 54.00 7.39 8.19
N GLU A 340 53.68 7.82 9.42
CA GLU A 340 52.44 7.48 10.12
C GLU A 340 51.16 7.95 9.44
N HIS A 341 51.24 8.83 8.46
CA HIS A 341 50.12 9.33 7.65
C HIS A 341 50.00 8.63 6.29
N THR A 342 50.89 7.67 5.98
CA THR A 342 50.90 7.00 4.69
C THR A 342 49.87 5.87 4.62
N ILE A 343 49.06 5.87 3.55
CA ILE A 343 48.24 4.72 3.14
C ILE A 343 48.95 4.02 1.99
N ILE A 344 49.32 2.75 2.20
CA ILE A 344 49.94 1.94 1.13
C ILE A 344 48.85 1.16 0.42
N VAL A 345 48.70 1.36 -0.88
CA VAL A 345 47.75 0.68 -1.79
C VAL A 345 48.55 -0.29 -2.66
N GLY A 346 48.45 -1.58 -2.40
CA GLY A 346 49.17 -2.59 -3.14
C GLY A 346 48.27 -3.42 -4.06
N HIS A 347 48.47 -3.34 -5.38
CA HIS A 347 47.71 -4.11 -6.35
C HIS A 347 48.44 -5.41 -6.71
N SER A 348 47.75 -6.55 -6.67
CA SER A 348 48.31 -7.85 -7.03
C SER A 348 49.60 -8.17 -6.26
N LEU A 349 50.74 -8.37 -6.93
CA LEU A 349 52.05 -8.57 -6.29
C LEU A 349 52.52 -7.36 -5.48
N GLY A 350 52.11 -6.14 -5.85
CA GLY A 350 52.31 -4.95 -5.07
C GLY A 350 51.70 -5.01 -3.65
N GLY A 351 50.68 -5.81 -3.43
CA GLY A 351 50.13 -6.13 -2.11
C GLY A 351 51.09 -6.95 -1.24
N VAL A 352 51.79 -7.91 -1.86
CA VAL A 352 52.83 -8.70 -1.18
C VAL A 352 54.01 -7.80 -0.83
N VAL A 353 54.48 -6.97 -1.77
CA VAL A 353 55.56 -5.99 -1.55
C VAL A 353 55.14 -5.02 -0.42
N ALA A 354 53.90 -4.52 -0.38
CA ALA A 354 53.42 -3.60 0.63
C ALA A 354 53.51 -4.23 2.05
N MET A 355 53.11 -5.48 2.21
CA MET A 355 53.21 -6.21 3.48
C MET A 355 54.68 -6.41 3.88
N LYS A 356 55.55 -6.77 2.98
CA LYS A 356 57.01 -6.94 3.24
C LYS A 356 57.71 -5.61 3.56
N VAL A 357 57.38 -4.54 2.85
CA VAL A 357 57.86 -3.19 3.13
C VAL A 357 57.47 -2.80 4.57
N LEU A 358 56.20 -3.01 4.94
CA LEU A 358 55.74 -2.66 6.29
C LEU A 358 56.49 -3.42 7.37
N GLN A 359 56.75 -4.71 7.19
CA GLN A 359 57.53 -5.50 8.12
C GLN A 359 58.99 -4.98 8.19
N LYS A 360 59.61 -4.63 7.05
CA LYS A 360 60.99 -4.17 6.99
C LYS A 360 61.20 -2.81 7.59
N ILE A 361 60.28 -1.83 7.38
CA ILE A 361 60.41 -0.49 7.96
C ILE A 361 60.08 -0.50 9.46
N ASN A 362 59.29 -1.45 9.93
CA ASN A 362 58.89 -1.59 11.31
C ASN A 362 58.41 -0.25 11.95
N ARG A 363 57.62 0.52 11.23
CA ARG A 363 57.09 1.82 11.64
C ARG A 363 55.58 1.86 11.36
N PRO A 364 54.77 2.52 12.19
CA PRO A 364 53.34 2.61 11.96
C PRO A 364 53.01 3.45 10.72
N ILE A 365 51.93 3.04 10.01
CA ILE A 365 51.33 3.72 8.87
C ILE A 365 49.85 3.97 9.06
N ALA A 366 49.23 4.86 8.31
CA ALA A 366 47.80 5.19 8.39
C ALA A 366 46.92 4.04 7.93
N GLY A 367 47.35 3.32 6.88
CA GLY A 367 46.57 2.20 6.37
C GLY A 367 47.27 1.34 5.34
N LEU A 368 46.87 0.07 5.25
CA LEU A 368 47.28 -0.89 4.25
C LEU A 368 46.05 -1.36 3.44
N VAL A 369 46.07 -1.11 2.15
CA VAL A 369 44.97 -1.50 1.24
C VAL A 369 45.51 -2.51 0.23
N LEU A 370 45.00 -3.73 0.31
CA LEU A 370 45.40 -4.85 -0.57
C LEU A 370 44.32 -5.00 -1.66
N VAL A 371 44.66 -4.60 -2.87
CA VAL A 371 43.78 -4.66 -4.05
C VAL A 371 44.07 -5.93 -4.83
N ALA A 372 43.15 -6.86 -4.88
CA ALA A 372 43.29 -8.16 -5.53
C ALA A 372 44.69 -8.79 -5.31
N PRO A 373 45.14 -8.98 -4.03
CA PRO A 373 46.51 -9.37 -3.72
C PRO A 373 46.88 -10.68 -4.40
N ALA A 374 48.19 -10.82 -4.76
CA ALA A 374 48.67 -12.05 -5.39
C ALA A 374 48.50 -13.25 -4.48
N VAL A 375 47.99 -14.34 -5.03
CA VAL A 375 47.65 -15.58 -4.30
C VAL A 375 48.90 -16.37 -3.95
N GLU A 376 49.00 -16.81 -2.70
CA GLU A 376 50.06 -17.73 -2.24
C GLU A 376 49.97 -19.10 -2.98
N PRO A 377 51.12 -19.74 -3.27
CA PRO A 377 51.14 -21.00 -4.08
C PRO A 377 50.23 -22.10 -3.54
N ARG A 378 50.15 -22.30 -2.26
CA ARG A 378 49.29 -23.34 -1.61
C ARG A 378 47.79 -23.20 -1.82
N PHE A 379 47.31 -22.01 -2.22
CA PHE A 379 45.86 -21.74 -2.42
C PHE A 379 45.47 -21.73 -3.90
N ARG A 380 46.39 -22.03 -4.81
CA ARG A 380 46.16 -22.03 -6.25
C ARG A 380 46.61 -23.31 -6.94
N THR A 381 45.72 -23.95 -7.62
CA THR A 381 46.01 -25.07 -8.53
C THR A 381 46.15 -24.55 -9.96
N GLY A 382 47.18 -24.85 -10.67
CA GLY A 382 47.40 -24.45 -12.06
C GLY A 382 48.78 -23.83 -12.34
N GLU A 383 48.93 -22.99 -13.36
CA GLU A 383 50.20 -22.42 -13.84
C GLU A 383 51.09 -21.84 -12.76
N GLU A 384 52.37 -22.22 -12.73
CA GLU A 384 53.41 -21.59 -11.93
C GLU A 384 53.58 -20.12 -12.32
N ARG A 385 53.69 -19.25 -11.29
CA ARG A 385 54.01 -17.84 -11.50
C ARG A 385 55.51 -17.65 -11.20
N PRO A 386 56.26 -16.92 -12.06
CA PRO A 386 57.72 -16.74 -11.89
C PRO A 386 58.10 -16.16 -10.50
N PHE A 387 57.29 -15.28 -9.96
CA PHE A 387 57.52 -14.66 -8.64
C PHE A 387 57.33 -15.60 -7.45
N TRP A 388 56.74 -16.79 -7.62
CA TRP A 388 56.60 -17.74 -6.51
C TRP A 388 57.96 -18.37 -6.09
N LYS A 389 58.99 -18.30 -6.96
CA LYS A 389 60.32 -18.74 -6.65
C LYS A 389 61.17 -17.67 -5.97
N THR A 390 60.78 -16.40 -6.11
CA THR A 390 61.57 -15.23 -5.68
C THR A 390 60.91 -14.45 -4.54
N PHE A 391 59.64 -14.76 -4.20
CA PHE A 391 58.91 -14.12 -3.11
C PHE A 391 58.49 -15.13 -2.03
N SER A 392 58.67 -14.77 -0.77
CA SER A 392 58.13 -15.49 0.37
C SER A 392 56.75 -14.97 0.73
N PHE A 393 55.81 -15.86 0.94
CA PHE A 393 54.43 -15.53 1.37
C PHE A 393 54.30 -15.75 2.89
N GLU A 394 55.39 -15.74 3.63
CA GLU A 394 55.38 -15.80 5.07
C GLU A 394 55.35 -14.38 5.64
N TYR A 395 54.38 -14.11 6.54
CA TYR A 395 54.18 -12.83 7.16
C TYR A 395 53.98 -12.93 8.65
N ASP A 396 54.56 -11.93 9.40
CA ASP A 396 54.20 -11.68 10.77
C ASP A 396 52.90 -10.84 10.76
N TYR A 397 51.78 -11.53 10.77
CA TYR A 397 50.45 -10.91 10.73
C TYR A 397 50.16 -10.08 11.99
N GLU A 398 50.72 -10.43 13.17
CA GLU A 398 50.56 -9.63 14.37
C GLU A 398 51.31 -8.31 14.27
N LEU A 399 52.53 -8.33 13.71
CA LEU A 399 53.28 -7.12 13.43
C LEU A 399 52.55 -6.24 12.38
N LEU A 400 52.06 -6.79 11.30
CA LEU A 400 51.31 -6.05 10.28
C LEU A 400 50.08 -5.35 10.85
N LYS A 401 49.34 -6.02 11.71
CA LYS A 401 48.19 -5.43 12.43
C LYS A 401 48.61 -4.33 13.39
N LYS A 402 49.73 -4.47 14.03
CA LYS A 402 50.27 -3.48 14.98
C LYS A 402 50.78 -2.22 14.26
N LEU A 403 51.35 -2.39 13.08
CA LEU A 403 51.97 -1.30 12.29
C LEU A 403 51.03 -0.59 11.37
N SER A 404 49.84 -1.13 11.13
CA SER A 404 48.83 -0.45 10.27
C SER A 404 47.58 -0.09 11.08
N ASN A 405 47.22 1.19 11.09
CA ASN A 405 46.01 1.65 11.79
C ASN A 405 44.73 1.05 11.19
N SER A 406 44.76 0.67 9.90
CA SER A 406 43.68 -0.02 9.20
C SER A 406 44.24 -0.93 8.12
N VAL A 407 43.69 -2.13 7.99
CA VAL A 407 43.96 -3.01 6.85
C VAL A 407 42.62 -3.21 6.11
N THR A 408 42.64 -3.13 4.79
CA THR A 408 41.48 -3.40 3.95
C THR A 408 41.87 -4.27 2.78
N ILE A 409 41.09 -5.30 2.48
CA ILE A 409 41.24 -6.14 1.29
C ILE A 409 40.10 -5.79 0.34
N ILE A 410 40.43 -5.46 -0.92
CA ILE A 410 39.46 -5.20 -1.99
C ILE A 410 39.60 -6.32 -3.00
N SER A 411 38.50 -6.96 -3.35
CA SER A 411 38.44 -7.98 -4.38
C SER A 411 37.27 -7.77 -5.32
N ASP A 412 37.42 -8.35 -6.48
CA ASP A 412 36.40 -8.33 -7.53
C ASP A 412 35.55 -9.62 -7.44
N SER A 413 34.24 -9.43 -7.64
CA SER A 413 33.28 -10.53 -7.59
C SER A 413 33.41 -11.51 -8.77
N LEU A 414 34.10 -11.13 -9.84
CA LEU A 414 34.31 -11.99 -11.01
C LEU A 414 35.38 -13.07 -10.76
N GLU A 415 36.26 -12.85 -9.80
CA GLU A 415 37.37 -13.80 -9.48
C GLU A 415 37.16 -14.59 -8.17
N LYS A 416 35.96 -14.57 -7.60
CA LYS A 416 35.66 -15.20 -6.30
C LYS A 416 36.08 -16.64 -6.21
N ASP A 417 35.82 -17.42 -7.24
CA ASP A 417 36.14 -18.85 -7.26
C ASP A 417 37.63 -19.14 -7.33
N LYS A 418 38.41 -18.22 -7.92
CA LYS A 418 39.85 -18.39 -8.10
C LYS A 418 40.66 -17.94 -6.89
N ARG A 419 40.15 -17.01 -6.11
CA ARG A 419 40.91 -16.33 -5.02
C ARG A 419 40.26 -16.42 -3.66
N GLY A 420 38.97 -16.77 -3.59
CA GLY A 420 38.19 -16.77 -2.38
C GLY A 420 38.87 -17.41 -1.17
N PRO A 421 39.39 -18.64 -1.24
CA PRO A 421 40.02 -19.30 -0.11
C PRO A 421 41.23 -18.54 0.46
N TYR A 422 42.06 -17.94 -0.41
CA TYR A 422 43.18 -17.14 0.05
C TYR A 422 42.76 -15.80 0.66
N LEU A 423 41.82 -15.16 0.07
CA LEU A 423 41.29 -13.88 0.59
C LEU A 423 40.59 -14.07 1.95
N GLU A 424 39.85 -15.15 2.15
CA GLU A 424 39.30 -15.54 3.44
C GLU A 424 40.39 -15.82 4.46
N TYR A 425 41.45 -16.55 4.08
CA TYR A 425 42.60 -16.78 4.90
C TYR A 425 43.30 -15.48 5.34
N LEU A 426 43.58 -14.56 4.39
CA LEU A 426 44.15 -13.24 4.69
C LEU A 426 43.27 -12.41 5.60
N ARG A 427 41.95 -12.40 5.33
CA ARG A 427 40.96 -11.70 6.14
C ARG A 427 41.03 -12.17 7.61
N ASP A 428 41.03 -13.48 7.81
CA ASP A 428 41.02 -14.08 9.15
C ASP A 428 42.36 -13.87 9.88
N LYS A 429 43.47 -13.94 9.16
CA LYS A 429 44.80 -13.66 9.71
C LYS A 429 45.02 -12.21 10.07
N LEU A 430 44.60 -11.29 9.18
CA LEU A 430 44.73 -9.85 9.40
C LEU A 430 43.57 -9.27 10.19
N GLN A 431 42.49 -10.06 10.47
CA GLN A 431 41.26 -9.60 11.14
C GLN A 431 40.74 -8.31 10.54
N THR A 432 40.61 -8.26 9.25
CA THR A 432 40.46 -7.03 8.47
C THR A 432 39.12 -6.92 7.77
N LYS A 433 38.83 -5.69 7.32
CA LYS A 433 37.70 -5.39 6.44
C LYS A 433 37.93 -6.00 5.07
N PHE A 434 36.93 -6.74 4.58
CA PHE A 434 36.89 -7.29 3.22
C PHE A 434 35.79 -6.59 2.42
N ILE A 435 36.15 -6.06 1.28
CA ILE A 435 35.25 -5.38 0.34
C ILE A 435 35.23 -6.14 -0.96
N GLU A 436 34.11 -6.72 -1.28
CA GLU A 436 33.83 -7.38 -2.56
C GLU A 436 32.87 -6.51 -3.37
N GLY A 437 33.16 -6.29 -4.65
CA GLY A 437 32.31 -5.50 -5.51
C GLY A 437 32.57 -5.72 -6.99
N PHE A 438 31.79 -5.07 -7.82
CA PHE A 438 31.97 -5.11 -9.27
C PHE A 438 33.19 -4.30 -9.69
N ALA A 439 34.12 -4.98 -10.38
CA ALA A 439 35.23 -4.35 -11.10
C ALA A 439 34.77 -3.98 -12.52
N HIS A 440 35.41 -2.94 -13.10
CA HIS A 440 35.21 -2.63 -14.51
C HIS A 440 35.95 -3.64 -15.41
N LYS A 441 36.98 -4.30 -14.89
CA LYS A 441 37.71 -5.37 -15.55
C LYS A 441 38.19 -6.38 -14.51
N GLU A 442 38.25 -7.66 -14.91
CA GLU A 442 38.73 -8.77 -14.09
C GLU A 442 40.08 -8.39 -13.43
N HIS A 443 40.26 -8.81 -12.18
CA HIS A 443 41.42 -8.50 -11.36
C HIS A 443 41.61 -7.00 -11.03
N LEU A 444 40.50 -6.18 -11.11
CA LEU A 444 40.59 -4.73 -10.92
C LEU A 444 41.65 -4.07 -11.80
N THR A 445 41.73 -4.47 -13.07
CA THR A 445 42.70 -3.95 -14.05
C THR A 445 42.13 -2.97 -15.06
N GLY A 446 40.93 -2.44 -14.83
CA GLY A 446 40.32 -1.39 -15.63
C GLY A 446 41.13 -0.09 -15.60
N ALA A 447 40.95 0.75 -16.62
CA ALA A 447 41.56 2.09 -16.65
C ALA A 447 40.98 2.99 -15.52
N GLN A 448 39.78 2.68 -15.06
CA GLN A 448 39.12 3.32 -13.91
C GLN A 448 38.48 2.24 -13.06
N GLU A 449 38.74 2.26 -11.76
CA GLU A 449 38.15 1.31 -10.78
C GLU A 449 37.54 2.08 -9.59
N PRO A 450 36.28 2.53 -9.72
CA PRO A 450 35.63 3.34 -8.69
C PRO A 450 35.55 2.65 -7.33
N LEU A 451 35.54 1.32 -7.28
CA LEU A 451 35.54 0.54 -6.04
C LEU A 451 36.77 0.88 -5.18
N ILE A 452 37.91 1.03 -5.79
CA ILE A 452 39.16 1.38 -5.10
C ILE A 452 39.09 2.82 -4.58
N LEU A 453 38.72 3.78 -5.45
CA LEU A 453 38.63 5.19 -5.07
C LEU A 453 37.61 5.41 -3.94
N ASN A 454 36.42 4.82 -4.05
CA ASN A 454 35.36 4.93 -3.04
C ASN A 454 35.73 4.27 -1.69
N THR A 455 36.68 3.33 -1.71
CA THR A 455 37.23 2.74 -0.50
C THR A 455 38.22 3.66 0.17
N LEU A 456 39.07 4.34 -0.62
CA LEU A 456 40.09 5.27 -0.12
C LEU A 456 39.49 6.61 0.29
N LEU A 457 38.52 7.10 -0.44
CA LEU A 457 37.82 8.36 -0.24
C LEU A 457 36.33 8.08 -0.02
N PRO A 458 35.88 7.86 1.21
CA PRO A 458 34.47 7.65 1.46
C PRO A 458 33.66 8.88 1.09
N THR A 459 32.51 8.69 0.45
CA THR A 459 31.60 9.78 0.07
C THR A 459 30.27 9.62 0.83
N ILE A 460 29.66 10.74 1.17
CA ILE A 460 28.29 10.81 1.68
C ILE A 460 27.39 11.10 0.50
N LYS A 461 26.49 10.14 0.18
CA LYS A 461 25.47 10.36 -0.84
C LYS A 461 24.31 11.11 -0.21
N VAL A 462 23.97 12.26 -0.74
CA VAL A 462 22.83 13.07 -0.30
C VAL A 462 21.77 13.07 -1.39
N PHE A 463 20.53 12.73 -1.02
CA PHE A 463 19.38 12.91 -1.91
C PHE A 463 18.67 14.22 -1.56
N THR A 464 18.51 15.11 -2.54
CA THR A 464 17.79 16.38 -2.37
C THR A 464 16.79 16.61 -3.49
N THR A 465 15.63 17.16 -3.15
CA THR A 465 14.63 17.68 -4.12
C THR A 465 14.93 19.13 -4.52
N ARG A 466 15.90 19.76 -3.85
CA ARG A 466 16.32 21.15 -4.05
C ARG A 466 17.83 21.25 -4.34
N PRO A 467 18.31 20.67 -5.47
CA PRO A 467 19.72 20.80 -5.84
C PRO A 467 20.15 22.26 -6.06
N ASP A 468 19.22 23.15 -6.42
CA ASP A 468 19.41 24.59 -6.57
C ASP A 468 19.96 25.28 -5.32
N THR A 469 19.82 24.70 -4.14
CA THR A 469 20.31 25.26 -2.86
C THR A 469 21.71 24.79 -2.47
N LEU A 470 22.36 23.92 -3.26
CA LEU A 470 23.64 23.28 -2.90
C LEU A 470 24.74 24.27 -2.45
N TYR A 471 24.84 25.41 -3.09
CA TYR A 471 25.87 26.43 -2.78
C TYR A 471 25.65 27.06 -1.40
N GLY A 472 24.43 27.00 -0.88
CA GLY A 472 24.08 27.47 0.47
C GLY A 472 24.19 26.39 1.55
N ALA A 473 24.63 25.17 1.20
CA ALA A 473 24.79 24.09 2.17
C ALA A 473 26.01 24.32 3.06
N THR A 474 25.78 24.43 4.36
CA THR A 474 26.81 24.77 5.37
C THR A 474 27.18 23.62 6.30
N TYR A 475 26.42 22.55 6.33
CA TYR A 475 26.77 21.31 7.03
C TYR A 475 26.03 20.11 6.41
N VAL A 476 26.48 18.89 6.74
CA VAL A 476 25.82 17.63 6.36
C VAL A 476 25.30 16.96 7.62
N VAL A 477 24.11 16.40 7.57
CA VAL A 477 23.53 15.66 8.70
C VAL A 477 23.27 14.20 8.33
N LEU A 478 23.74 13.30 9.16
CA LEU A 478 23.58 11.84 9.00
C LEU A 478 22.52 11.30 9.96
N ALA A 479 21.76 10.31 9.50
CA ALA A 479 20.95 9.50 10.37
C ALA A 479 21.82 8.69 11.36
N PRO A 480 21.36 8.44 12.59
CA PRO A 480 22.11 7.64 13.59
C PRO A 480 22.45 6.21 13.13
N GLU A 481 21.76 5.71 12.12
CA GLU A 481 21.97 4.39 11.51
C GLU A 481 22.93 4.42 10.32
N HIS A 482 23.38 5.59 9.88
CA HIS A 482 24.15 5.72 8.66
C HIS A 482 25.46 4.90 8.70
N PRO A 483 25.76 4.10 7.66
CA PRO A 483 26.90 3.19 7.64
C PRO A 483 28.25 3.89 7.85
N LEU A 484 28.40 5.14 7.41
CA LEU A 484 29.63 5.92 7.59
C LEU A 484 30.06 6.00 9.05
N ILE A 485 29.10 6.15 9.98
CA ILE A 485 29.40 6.27 11.42
C ILE A 485 30.09 5.00 11.92
N SER A 486 29.57 3.83 11.56
CA SER A 486 30.19 2.54 11.94
C SER A 486 31.52 2.33 11.21
N ASN A 487 31.63 2.75 9.96
CA ASN A 487 32.87 2.62 9.18
C ASN A 487 34.01 3.49 9.74
N LEU A 488 33.72 4.69 10.21
CA LEU A 488 34.68 5.59 10.83
C LEU A 488 34.95 5.27 12.32
N SER A 489 33.98 4.60 12.98
CA SER A 489 34.10 4.17 14.40
C SER A 489 34.78 2.82 14.55
N ALA A 490 34.89 2.02 13.48
CA ALA A 490 35.43 0.68 13.56
C ALA A 490 36.86 0.73 14.07
N LYS A 491 37.02 0.36 15.35
CA LYS A 491 38.32 -0.06 15.90
C LYS A 491 38.79 -1.24 15.04
N GLY A 492 39.93 -1.14 14.42
CA GLY A 492 40.68 -2.31 14.02
C GLY A 492 40.69 -3.29 15.18
N GLY A 493 40.30 -4.58 14.89
CA GLY A 493 39.97 -5.60 15.91
C GLY A 493 40.80 -5.50 17.19
N SER A 494 40.13 -5.57 18.23
CA SER A 494 40.35 -5.43 19.68
C SER A 494 41.72 -5.58 20.34
N ALA A 495 42.84 -5.45 19.72
CA ALA A 495 44.14 -5.64 20.42
C ALA A 495 45.26 -4.61 20.14
N SER A 496 45.05 -3.71 19.21
CA SER A 496 46.07 -2.68 18.92
C SER A 496 45.44 -1.32 18.75
N GLY A 497 45.77 -0.37 19.59
CA GLY A 497 45.29 0.98 19.83
C GLY A 497 45.11 1.93 18.61
N GLY A 498 44.44 1.52 17.57
CA GLY A 498 44.08 2.37 16.44
C GLY A 498 43.13 3.49 16.89
N LYS A 499 43.53 4.75 16.73
CA LYS A 499 42.72 5.92 17.03
C LYS A 499 41.62 6.03 15.98
N SER A 500 40.36 6.12 16.43
CA SER A 500 39.23 6.46 15.56
C SER A 500 39.48 7.79 14.84
N GLN A 501 39.00 7.91 13.60
CA GLN A 501 39.01 9.21 12.90
C GLN A 501 38.07 10.24 13.55
N ILE A 502 37.09 9.76 14.30
CA ILE A 502 36.16 10.59 15.07
C ILE A 502 36.79 10.86 16.45
N LEU A 503 37.14 12.10 16.71
CA LEU A 503 37.81 12.53 17.95
C LEU A 503 36.94 12.35 19.20
N ASN A 504 35.61 12.53 19.05
CA ASN A 504 34.61 12.39 20.12
C ASN A 504 33.77 11.10 20.01
N LEU A 505 34.37 10.00 19.59
CA LEU A 505 33.66 8.73 19.30
C LEU A 505 32.73 8.26 20.42
N ARG A 506 33.17 8.35 21.70
CA ARG A 506 32.34 7.92 22.84
C ARG A 506 31.04 8.72 22.94
N GLU A 507 31.10 10.03 22.68
CA GLU A 507 29.92 10.93 22.67
C GLU A 507 28.97 10.56 21.52
N VAL A 508 29.51 10.34 20.32
CA VAL A 508 28.77 9.94 19.13
C VAL A 508 28.07 8.59 19.35
N GLU A 509 28.79 7.58 19.87
CA GLU A 509 28.20 6.27 20.16
C GLU A 509 27.09 6.35 21.24
N ALA A 510 27.29 7.16 22.27
CA ALA A 510 26.28 7.37 23.30
C ALA A 510 25.03 8.05 22.72
N TYR A 511 25.21 9.05 21.83
CA TYR A 511 24.11 9.71 21.13
C TYR A 511 23.35 8.72 20.23
N VAL A 512 24.07 7.98 19.37
CA VAL A 512 23.49 6.99 18.46
C VAL A 512 22.68 5.95 19.21
N ARG A 513 23.20 5.41 20.34
CA ARG A 513 22.46 4.47 21.19
C ARG A 513 21.16 5.08 21.74
N ARG A 514 21.17 6.34 22.15
CA ARG A 514 19.96 7.04 22.63
C ARG A 514 18.97 7.31 21.50
N ALA A 515 19.45 7.78 20.37
CA ALA A 515 18.62 8.10 19.19
C ALA A 515 17.93 6.86 18.62
N LYS A 516 18.64 5.71 18.55
CA LYS A 516 18.08 4.42 18.08
C LYS A 516 16.98 3.85 18.97
N LYS A 517 16.87 4.28 20.23
CA LYS A 517 15.77 3.87 21.12
C LYS A 517 14.46 4.57 20.78
N LYS A 518 14.51 5.72 20.08
CA LYS A 518 13.34 6.48 19.63
C LYS A 518 12.81 5.92 18.32
N SER A 519 11.48 5.88 18.16
CA SER A 519 10.88 5.57 16.86
C SER A 519 11.21 6.65 15.82
N GLU A 520 11.18 6.32 14.53
CA GLU A 520 11.37 7.33 13.47
C GLU A 520 10.35 8.47 13.58
N ASN A 521 9.10 8.14 13.94
CA ASN A 521 8.04 9.12 14.12
C ASN A 521 8.28 10.07 15.30
N GLU A 522 8.84 9.56 16.42
CA GLU A 522 9.26 10.42 17.52
C GLU A 522 10.42 11.34 17.14
N ARG A 523 11.26 10.89 16.21
CA ARG A 523 12.44 11.63 15.77
C ARG A 523 12.10 12.79 14.85
N ILE A 524 11.08 12.62 13.98
CA ILE A 524 10.68 13.62 12.98
C ILE A 524 9.47 14.47 13.39
N ALA A 525 8.94 14.32 14.61
CA ALA A 525 7.82 15.11 15.10
C ALA A 525 8.16 16.62 15.13
N GLU A 526 7.27 17.43 14.55
CA GLU A 526 7.39 18.91 14.55
C GLU A 526 7.27 19.48 15.98
N GLY A 527 7.81 20.65 16.20
CA GLY A 527 7.79 21.34 17.50
C GLY A 527 8.68 20.71 18.57
N ARG A 528 9.46 19.69 18.22
CA ARG A 528 10.40 19.06 19.14
C ARG A 528 11.77 19.73 19.08
N LYS A 529 12.37 19.96 20.24
CA LYS A 529 13.76 20.41 20.33
C LYS A 529 14.68 19.42 19.62
N LYS A 530 15.34 19.85 18.55
CA LYS A 530 16.26 19.03 17.76
C LYS A 530 17.49 18.68 18.56
N THR A 531 18.03 17.49 18.36
CA THR A 531 19.25 17.05 19.05
C THR A 531 20.24 16.51 18.03
N GLY A 532 21.51 16.72 18.27
CA GLY A 532 22.57 16.23 17.39
C GLY A 532 23.92 16.14 18.10
N VAL A 533 24.88 15.54 17.41
CA VAL A 533 26.29 15.47 17.83
C VAL A 533 27.17 15.60 16.59
N GLU A 534 28.16 16.46 16.66
CA GLU A 534 29.15 16.64 15.59
C GLU A 534 30.11 15.44 15.53
N LEU A 535 30.51 15.03 14.32
CA LEU A 535 31.62 14.11 14.09
C LEU A 535 32.94 14.91 14.09
N LYS A 536 33.48 15.24 15.27
CA LYS A 536 34.69 16.05 15.37
C LYS A 536 35.90 15.36 14.73
N GLY A 537 36.65 16.13 13.92
CA GLY A 537 37.80 15.64 13.16
C GLY A 537 37.46 14.98 11.82
N VAL A 538 36.22 15.02 11.41
CA VAL A 538 35.75 14.53 10.12
C VAL A 538 34.83 15.57 9.50
N GLU A 539 35.15 16.01 8.30
CA GLU A 539 34.40 17.03 7.57
C GLU A 539 33.96 16.47 6.20
N ALA A 540 32.99 17.11 5.57
CA ALA A 540 32.59 16.85 4.22
C ALA A 540 32.98 18.00 3.29
N MET A 541 33.36 17.72 2.06
CA MET A 541 33.56 18.73 1.03
C MET A 541 32.23 19.04 0.34
N ASN A 542 31.77 20.29 0.42
CA ASN A 542 30.66 20.72 -0.41
C ASN A 542 31.07 20.70 -1.89
N PRO A 543 30.49 19.85 -2.77
CA PRO A 543 31.02 19.70 -4.14
C PRO A 543 30.80 20.93 -5.01
N GLY A 544 29.88 21.84 -4.66
CA GLY A 544 29.62 23.09 -5.36
C GLY A 544 30.62 24.17 -4.99
N THR A 545 30.78 24.45 -3.70
CA THR A 545 31.63 25.55 -3.20
C THR A 545 33.08 25.15 -2.98
N LYS A 546 33.39 23.85 -2.95
CA LYS A 546 34.74 23.32 -2.58
C LYS A 546 35.17 23.68 -1.15
N ARG A 547 34.23 24.03 -0.27
CA ARG A 547 34.49 24.32 1.14
C ARG A 547 34.28 23.09 1.99
N GLU A 548 35.09 22.93 3.01
CA GLU A 548 34.92 21.94 4.06
C GLU A 548 33.77 22.38 4.96
N ILE A 549 32.84 21.45 5.27
CA ILE A 549 31.68 21.68 6.10
C ILE A 549 31.53 20.56 7.13
N PRO A 550 31.08 20.85 8.37
CA PRO A 550 31.00 19.88 9.43
C PRO A 550 29.95 18.80 9.13
N ILE A 551 30.21 17.60 9.65
CA ILE A 551 29.27 16.45 9.60
C ILE A 551 28.64 16.27 10.97
N TRP A 552 27.33 16.26 11.02
CA TRP A 552 26.54 16.02 12.22
C TRP A 552 25.80 14.70 12.17
N VAL A 553 25.53 14.11 13.32
CA VAL A 553 24.58 13.02 13.48
C VAL A 553 23.37 13.56 14.24
N ALA A 554 22.19 13.50 13.66
CA ALA A 554 21.00 14.01 14.29
C ALA A 554 19.81 13.06 14.15
N ASP A 555 18.97 13.04 15.17
CA ASP A 555 17.86 12.11 15.23
C ASP A 555 16.67 12.48 14.33
N TYR A 556 16.60 13.68 13.79
CA TYR A 556 15.56 14.07 12.83
C TYR A 556 15.83 13.58 11.40
N VAL A 557 17.04 13.10 11.10
CA VAL A 557 17.37 12.43 9.84
C VAL A 557 17.15 10.93 9.99
N VAL A 558 16.46 10.30 9.04
CA VAL A 558 16.08 8.87 9.09
C VAL A 558 16.63 8.09 7.91
N MET A 559 17.05 6.84 8.15
CA MET A 559 17.57 5.96 7.09
C MET A 559 16.50 5.49 6.11
N GLY A 560 15.23 5.54 6.50
CA GLY A 560 14.12 5.05 5.69
C GLY A 560 13.71 5.95 4.53
N TYR A 561 14.32 7.13 4.39
CA TYR A 561 14.05 8.07 3.31
C TYR A 561 15.34 8.66 2.76
N GLY A 562 15.47 8.72 1.43
CA GLY A 562 16.67 9.19 0.79
C GLY A 562 17.87 8.24 0.99
N THR A 563 19.01 8.82 1.27
CA THR A 563 20.27 8.10 1.53
C THR A 563 20.58 7.97 3.03
N GLY A 564 19.71 8.48 3.90
CA GLY A 564 20.02 8.64 5.34
C GLY A 564 20.98 9.78 5.63
N ALA A 565 21.20 10.67 4.67
CA ALA A 565 21.99 11.88 4.79
C ALA A 565 21.30 13.06 4.10
N ILE A 566 21.43 14.23 4.66
CA ILE A 566 20.94 15.49 4.06
C ILE A 566 22.05 16.52 4.00
N MET A 567 22.05 17.37 2.99
CA MET A 567 22.74 18.64 3.01
C MET A 567 21.84 19.66 3.71
N ALA A 568 22.36 20.37 4.67
CA ALA A 568 21.60 21.36 5.41
C ALA A 568 21.82 22.77 4.83
N VAL A 569 20.70 23.44 4.59
CA VAL A 569 20.62 24.75 3.92
C VAL A 569 19.83 25.75 4.77
N PRO A 570 20.39 26.25 5.89
CA PRO A 570 19.65 27.04 6.88
C PRO A 570 18.95 28.29 6.33
N ALA A 571 19.46 28.89 5.26
CA ALA A 571 18.81 30.04 4.63
C ALA A 571 17.54 29.68 3.82
N HIS A 572 17.32 28.39 3.50
CA HIS A 572 16.26 27.94 2.60
C HIS A 572 15.37 26.81 3.16
N ASP A 573 15.70 26.28 4.34
CA ASP A 573 14.91 25.25 5.03
C ASP A 573 14.79 25.58 6.53
N GLU A 574 13.55 25.72 6.99
CA GLU A 574 13.25 26.13 8.37
C GLU A 574 13.79 25.13 9.42
N ARG A 575 13.77 23.83 9.10
CA ARG A 575 14.25 22.77 9.99
C ARG A 575 15.77 22.84 10.15
N ASP A 576 16.47 23.18 9.06
CA ASP A 576 17.91 23.35 9.08
C ASP A 576 18.28 24.65 9.79
N ALA A 577 17.48 25.71 9.63
CA ALA A 577 17.64 26.98 10.36
C ALA A 577 17.53 26.79 11.87
N GLU A 578 16.49 26.09 12.35
CA GLU A 578 16.31 25.78 13.77
C GLU A 578 17.48 24.96 14.35
N PHE A 579 17.99 24.00 13.57
CA PHE A 579 19.16 23.21 13.99
C PHE A 579 20.44 24.06 14.03
N ALA A 580 20.65 24.88 13.01
CA ALA A 580 21.79 25.79 12.94
C ALA A 580 21.80 26.79 14.10
N GLU A 581 20.68 27.42 14.43
CA GLU A 581 20.53 28.33 15.56
C GLU A 581 20.86 27.62 16.90
N MET A 582 20.35 26.43 17.09
CA MET A 582 20.55 25.65 18.33
C MET A 582 22.02 25.28 18.60
N PHE A 583 22.76 24.99 17.54
CA PHE A 583 24.15 24.54 17.63
C PHE A 583 25.17 25.59 17.21
N GLY A 584 24.75 26.82 16.91
CA GLY A 584 25.61 27.91 16.50
C GLY A 584 26.32 27.70 15.17
N LEU A 585 25.61 27.03 14.22
CA LEU A 585 26.16 26.73 12.89
C LEU A 585 25.92 27.87 11.91
N PRO A 586 26.84 28.07 10.93
CA PRO A 586 26.69 29.14 9.96
C PRO A 586 25.51 28.95 9.01
N ALA A 587 24.81 30.03 8.68
CA ALA A 587 23.90 30.09 7.55
C ALA A 587 24.59 30.82 6.39
N SER A 588 24.25 30.48 5.15
CA SER A 588 24.81 31.10 3.94
C SER A 588 23.69 31.53 3.00
N ASP A 589 23.63 32.82 2.68
CA ASP A 589 22.71 33.44 1.74
C ASP A 589 23.15 33.24 0.27
N ALA A 590 23.85 32.16 -0.04
CA ALA A 590 24.28 31.90 -1.41
C ALA A 590 23.07 31.88 -2.35
N PRO A 591 23.15 32.51 -3.53
CA PRO A 591 22.04 32.58 -4.46
C PRO A 591 21.67 31.20 -4.97
N LEU A 592 20.36 30.99 -5.24
CA LEU A 592 19.87 29.80 -5.88
C LEU A 592 20.43 29.68 -7.30
N VAL A 593 20.87 28.47 -7.66
CA VAL A 593 21.44 28.16 -8.97
C VAL A 593 20.58 27.18 -9.69
N ASP A 594 20.41 27.33 -11.01
CA ASP A 594 19.62 26.40 -11.83
C ASP A 594 20.00 24.93 -11.56
N SER A 595 19.00 24.10 -11.27
CA SER A 595 19.16 22.71 -10.87
C SER A 595 19.95 21.85 -11.89
N ASP A 596 19.72 22.05 -13.19
CA ASP A 596 20.43 21.31 -14.24
C ASP A 596 21.88 21.77 -14.36
N LYS A 597 22.15 23.03 -14.10
CA LYS A 597 23.53 23.56 -14.01
C LYS A 597 24.26 22.93 -12.82
N VAL A 598 23.65 22.96 -11.64
CA VAL A 598 24.22 22.33 -10.43
C VAL A 598 24.55 20.86 -10.69
N MET A 599 23.64 20.12 -11.29
CA MET A 599 23.88 18.70 -11.59
C MET A 599 25.07 18.48 -12.54
N ARG A 600 25.19 19.31 -13.58
CA ARG A 600 26.36 19.23 -14.49
C ARG A 600 27.67 19.54 -13.78
N ASP A 601 27.68 20.59 -12.95
CA ASP A 601 28.88 21.08 -12.28
C ASP A 601 29.42 20.09 -11.23
N VAL A 602 28.53 19.31 -10.58
CA VAL A 602 28.93 18.42 -9.49
C VAL A 602 28.74 16.91 -9.82
N GLY A 603 28.31 16.57 -11.02
CA GLY A 603 28.04 15.16 -11.41
C GLY A 603 26.84 14.57 -10.72
N GLY A 604 25.84 15.39 -10.39
CA GLY A 604 24.61 14.95 -9.72
C GLY A 604 23.76 14.03 -10.61
N VAL A 605 23.15 13.00 -10.02
CA VAL A 605 22.34 11.99 -10.72
C VAL A 605 20.88 12.16 -10.37
N LYS A 606 20.03 12.41 -11.38
CA LYS A 606 18.55 12.41 -11.16
C LYS A 606 18.10 11.06 -10.65
N LYS A 607 17.33 11.07 -9.58
CA LYS A 607 16.74 9.86 -8.98
C LYS A 607 15.31 10.07 -8.54
N VAL A 608 14.54 9.00 -8.65
CA VAL A 608 13.20 8.92 -8.06
C VAL A 608 13.29 8.06 -6.80
N GLN A 609 12.74 8.57 -5.73
CA GLN A 609 12.65 7.85 -4.45
C GLN A 609 11.18 7.69 -4.06
N TYR A 610 10.89 6.64 -3.30
CA TYR A 610 9.56 6.35 -2.79
C TYR A 610 9.61 6.22 -1.28
N ARG A 611 8.59 6.75 -0.58
CA ARG A 611 8.42 6.56 0.85
C ARG A 611 7.90 5.16 1.18
N LEU A 612 7.19 4.53 0.24
CA LEU A 612 6.69 3.16 0.34
C LEU A 612 7.82 2.20 0.72
N ARG A 613 7.55 1.31 1.67
CA ARG A 613 8.44 0.23 2.10
C ARG A 613 7.90 -1.12 1.68
N ASP A 614 8.78 -2.14 1.66
CA ASP A 614 8.35 -3.49 1.36
C ASP A 614 7.35 -4.01 2.38
N TRP A 615 6.35 -4.74 1.89
CA TRP A 615 5.25 -5.24 2.70
C TRP A 615 5.71 -6.33 3.67
N LEU A 616 5.58 -6.08 4.96
CA LEU A 616 5.94 -7.01 6.04
C LEU A 616 4.87 -8.09 6.18
N ILE A 617 5.24 -9.32 5.84
CA ILE A 617 4.31 -10.47 5.82
C ILE A 617 4.26 -11.21 7.16
N SER A 618 5.39 -11.45 7.83
CA SER A 618 5.46 -12.22 9.07
C SER A 618 4.59 -11.68 10.19
N ARG A 619 3.86 -12.57 10.88
CA ARG A 619 3.12 -12.27 12.12
C ARG A 619 3.42 -13.35 13.17
N GLN A 620 3.80 -12.94 14.40
CA GLN A 620 4.08 -13.82 15.52
C GLN A 620 2.78 -14.20 16.25
N ARG A 621 1.81 -14.66 15.49
CA ARG A 621 0.48 -15.07 15.97
C ARG A 621 0.24 -16.54 15.66
N TYR A 622 -0.87 -17.08 16.17
CA TYR A 622 -1.32 -18.45 15.88
C TYR A 622 -2.31 -18.48 14.70
N TRP A 623 -3.27 -17.54 14.68
CA TRP A 623 -4.41 -17.61 13.78
C TRP A 623 -4.15 -16.87 12.47
N GLY A 624 -3.60 -17.59 11.52
CA GLY A 624 -3.26 -17.12 10.16
C GLY A 624 -2.66 -18.28 9.35
N PRO A 625 -2.51 -18.14 8.02
CA PRO A 625 -1.88 -19.15 7.17
C PRO A 625 -0.39 -19.30 7.57
N PRO A 626 0.07 -20.51 7.96
CA PRO A 626 1.50 -20.73 8.20
C PRO A 626 2.32 -20.39 6.95
N ILE A 627 3.42 -19.69 7.12
CA ILE A 627 4.35 -19.38 6.03
C ILE A 627 5.02 -20.69 5.57
N PRO A 628 4.86 -21.10 4.30
CA PRO A 628 5.22 -22.44 3.83
C PRO A 628 6.70 -22.55 3.46
N MET A 629 7.59 -22.23 4.40
CA MET A 629 9.03 -22.20 4.18
C MET A 629 9.77 -23.09 5.18
N ILE A 630 10.86 -23.72 4.72
CA ILE A 630 11.72 -24.60 5.50
C ILE A 630 13.16 -24.13 5.39
N TYR A 631 13.82 -23.93 6.53
CA TYR A 631 15.24 -23.64 6.59
C TYR A 631 16.05 -24.92 6.85
N CYS A 632 17.06 -25.16 6.06
CA CYS A 632 17.99 -26.27 6.20
C CYS A 632 19.43 -25.77 6.44
N GLY A 633 19.95 -25.99 7.64
CA GLY A 633 21.32 -25.60 8.00
C GLY A 633 22.42 -26.33 7.21
N ALA A 634 22.18 -27.57 6.76
CA ALA A 634 23.10 -28.30 5.90
C ALA A 634 23.22 -27.63 4.52
N CYS A 635 22.08 -27.37 3.87
CA CYS A 635 22.06 -26.67 2.58
C CYS A 635 22.64 -25.25 2.68
N ALA A 636 22.39 -24.53 3.77
CA ALA A 636 22.94 -23.19 4.00
C ALA A 636 24.47 -23.18 4.05
N LYS A 637 25.09 -24.17 4.73
CA LYS A 637 26.55 -24.31 4.79
C LYS A 637 27.17 -24.53 3.40
N GLU A 638 26.48 -25.26 2.56
CA GLU A 638 26.90 -25.54 1.18
C GLU A 638 26.46 -24.46 0.19
N LYS A 639 25.95 -23.32 0.70
CA LYS A 639 25.40 -22.20 -0.10
C LYS A 639 24.31 -22.66 -1.09
N ARG A 640 23.64 -23.77 -0.80
CA ARG A 640 22.50 -24.28 -1.59
C ARG A 640 21.17 -23.80 -1.03
N GLY A 641 20.25 -23.44 -1.85
CA GLY A 641 18.88 -23.04 -1.53
C GLY A 641 18.01 -23.16 -2.77
N GLU A 642 16.73 -22.93 -2.65
CA GLU A 642 15.86 -22.84 -3.83
C GLU A 642 16.17 -21.58 -4.67
N ARG A 643 16.85 -20.60 -4.03
CA ARG A 643 17.38 -19.37 -4.64
C ARG A 643 18.80 -19.11 -4.13
N ASP A 644 19.66 -18.62 -5.01
CA ASP A 644 21.08 -18.34 -4.69
C ASP A 644 21.25 -17.23 -3.64
N ASP A 645 20.35 -16.21 -3.66
CA ASP A 645 20.36 -15.10 -2.70
C ASP A 645 19.73 -15.46 -1.34
N MET A 646 19.20 -16.69 -1.19
CA MET A 646 18.55 -17.19 0.03
C MET A 646 18.99 -18.61 0.40
N PRO A 647 20.31 -18.82 0.64
CA PRO A 647 20.85 -20.15 0.91
C PRO A 647 20.21 -20.79 2.15
N GLY A 648 19.91 -22.07 2.05
CA GLY A 648 19.26 -22.86 3.10
C GLY A 648 17.74 -22.75 3.12
N TRP A 649 17.12 -21.81 2.43
CA TRP A 649 15.66 -21.68 2.38
C TRP A 649 15.05 -22.43 1.21
N HIS A 650 14.02 -23.23 1.53
CA HIS A 650 13.25 -24.02 0.57
C HIS A 650 11.75 -23.84 0.80
N ALA A 651 10.96 -23.73 -0.26
CA ALA A 651 9.51 -23.78 -0.16
C ALA A 651 9.04 -25.20 0.19
N VAL A 652 7.92 -25.30 0.92
CA VAL A 652 7.22 -26.57 1.06
C VAL A 652 6.76 -27.04 -0.32
N PRO A 653 6.97 -28.30 -0.69
CA PRO A 653 6.50 -28.84 -1.98
C PRO A 653 5.01 -28.62 -2.19
N GLU A 654 4.60 -28.28 -3.40
CA GLU A 654 3.20 -27.93 -3.71
C GLU A 654 2.19 -29.03 -3.38
N ASN A 655 2.61 -30.29 -3.49
CA ASN A 655 1.81 -31.47 -3.14
C ASN A 655 1.60 -31.62 -1.62
N ASP A 656 2.45 -31.01 -0.81
CA ASP A 656 2.39 -31.03 0.66
C ASP A 656 1.60 -29.81 1.22
N LEU A 657 1.08 -28.97 0.36
CA LEU A 657 0.19 -27.87 0.75
C LEU A 657 -1.27 -28.36 0.88
N PRO A 658 -2.02 -27.88 1.85
CA PRO A 658 -1.65 -26.82 2.80
C PRO A 658 -0.81 -27.32 3.97
N VAL A 659 0.11 -26.48 4.48
CA VAL A 659 0.65 -26.61 5.82
C VAL A 659 -0.45 -26.22 6.80
N GLU A 660 -1.08 -27.19 7.43
CA GLU A 660 -2.22 -26.95 8.33
C GLU A 660 -1.78 -26.45 9.70
N LEU A 661 -2.65 -25.65 10.32
CA LEU A 661 -2.46 -25.20 11.71
C LEU A 661 -2.66 -26.36 12.68
N PRO A 662 -1.65 -26.70 13.52
CA PRO A 662 -1.80 -27.71 14.57
C PRO A 662 -2.74 -27.19 15.65
N LYS A 663 -3.53 -28.08 16.27
CA LYS A 663 -4.38 -27.70 17.42
C LYS A 663 -3.49 -27.36 18.64
N VAL A 664 -3.46 -26.08 19.00
CA VAL A 664 -2.67 -25.57 20.13
C VAL A 664 -3.63 -25.16 21.26
N LYS A 665 -3.54 -25.78 22.43
CA LYS A 665 -4.37 -25.42 23.60
C LYS A 665 -4.10 -23.96 24.05
N ASN A 666 -2.83 -23.57 24.13
CA ASN A 666 -2.43 -22.21 24.52
C ASN A 666 -1.85 -21.46 23.33
N PHE A 667 -2.74 -20.79 22.58
CA PHE A 667 -2.38 -19.99 21.41
C PHE A 667 -2.04 -18.52 21.73
N ARG A 668 -1.95 -18.13 23.00
CA ARG A 668 -1.60 -16.76 23.41
C ARG A 668 -0.15 -16.44 23.02
N PRO A 669 0.09 -15.31 22.35
CA PRO A 669 1.46 -14.84 22.07
C PRO A 669 2.22 -14.60 23.38
N LYS A 670 3.49 -14.99 23.42
CA LYS A 670 4.35 -14.82 24.59
C LYS A 670 5.23 -13.55 24.58
N GLY A 671 5.14 -12.74 23.54
CA GLY A 671 5.87 -11.46 23.46
C GLY A 671 7.38 -11.54 23.19
N MET A 672 7.93 -12.74 22.98
CA MET A 672 9.36 -12.95 22.76
C MET A 672 9.78 -12.91 21.29
N GLY A 673 8.94 -12.35 20.40
CA GLY A 673 9.21 -12.32 18.95
C GLY A 673 9.04 -13.68 18.25
N LYS A 674 8.44 -14.68 18.93
CA LYS A 674 8.16 -16.00 18.38
C LYS A 674 6.67 -16.32 18.44
N SER A 675 6.18 -16.95 17.39
CA SER A 675 4.80 -17.45 17.29
C SER A 675 4.54 -18.58 18.29
N PRO A 676 3.30 -18.78 18.73
CA PRO A 676 2.90 -19.98 19.47
C PRO A 676 3.22 -21.29 18.75
N LEU A 677 3.27 -21.31 17.43
CA LEU A 677 3.66 -22.48 16.61
C LEU A 677 5.10 -22.96 16.91
N ALA A 678 5.99 -22.06 17.33
CA ALA A 678 7.35 -22.42 17.75
C ALA A 678 7.41 -23.29 19.03
N THR A 679 6.27 -23.49 19.69
CA THR A 679 6.18 -24.42 20.84
C THR A 679 5.79 -25.84 20.43
N VAL A 680 5.38 -26.07 19.17
CA VAL A 680 4.91 -27.36 18.67
C VAL A 680 6.03 -28.04 17.87
N ARG A 681 6.77 -28.92 18.52
CA ARG A 681 7.95 -29.57 17.92
C ARG A 681 7.61 -30.34 16.64
N SER A 682 6.52 -31.08 16.63
CA SER A 682 6.03 -31.83 15.47
C SER A 682 5.64 -30.95 14.29
N PHE A 683 5.38 -29.66 14.52
CA PHE A 683 5.08 -28.70 13.46
C PHE A 683 6.34 -28.15 12.80
N TYR A 684 7.35 -27.76 13.56
CA TYR A 684 8.51 -27.08 13.02
C TYR A 684 9.72 -27.99 12.73
N GLU A 685 9.86 -29.16 13.39
CA GLU A 685 10.92 -30.11 13.04
C GLU A 685 10.47 -30.96 11.85
N VAL A 686 11.13 -30.76 10.71
CA VAL A 686 10.78 -31.40 9.44
C VAL A 686 12.04 -31.87 8.71
N LYS A 687 11.87 -32.69 7.67
CA LYS A 687 12.96 -33.00 6.73
C LYS A 687 13.09 -31.90 5.69
N CYS A 688 14.30 -31.60 5.30
CA CYS A 688 14.57 -30.73 4.17
C CYS A 688 14.06 -31.36 2.87
N PRO A 689 13.24 -30.66 2.07
CA PRO A 689 12.72 -31.24 0.82
C PRO A 689 13.82 -31.47 -0.22
N HIS A 690 14.96 -30.80 -0.10
CA HIS A 690 16.08 -30.90 -1.06
C HIS A 690 17.08 -32.00 -0.69
N CYS A 691 17.60 -32.03 0.55
CA CYS A 691 18.68 -32.95 0.93
C CYS A 691 18.27 -34.03 1.96
N GLY A 692 17.00 -34.01 2.43
CA GLY A 692 16.50 -34.96 3.43
C GLY A 692 17.02 -34.74 4.87
N ALA A 693 17.99 -33.87 5.09
CA ALA A 693 18.52 -33.55 6.41
C ALA A 693 17.46 -32.87 7.30
N LYS A 694 17.78 -32.75 8.60
CA LYS A 694 16.91 -32.04 9.54
C LYS A 694 16.77 -30.57 9.13
N GLY A 695 15.53 -30.14 8.90
CA GLY A 695 15.13 -28.76 8.60
C GLY A 695 14.23 -28.18 9.68
N VAL A 696 14.05 -26.88 9.65
CA VAL A 696 13.17 -26.13 10.55
C VAL A 696 12.15 -25.37 9.72
N ARG A 697 10.87 -25.74 9.89
CA ARG A 697 9.77 -24.98 9.25
C ARG A 697 9.63 -23.62 9.91
N GLU A 698 9.30 -22.60 9.10
CA GLU A 698 8.92 -21.29 9.59
C GLU A 698 7.70 -21.39 10.52
N THR A 699 7.73 -20.64 11.61
CA THR A 699 6.68 -20.67 12.64
C THR A 699 5.79 -19.42 12.63
N ASP A 700 6.16 -18.39 11.90
CA ASP A 700 5.32 -17.23 11.72
C ASP A 700 4.17 -17.54 10.75
N VAL A 701 3.04 -16.87 10.94
CA VAL A 701 1.92 -16.89 10.01
C VAL A 701 1.94 -15.65 9.12
N SER A 702 1.29 -15.72 7.98
CA SER A 702 1.18 -14.57 7.06
C SER A 702 0.26 -13.49 7.61
N ASP A 703 0.48 -12.28 7.17
CA ASP A 703 -0.47 -11.16 7.33
C ASP A 703 -1.83 -11.51 6.70
N THR A 704 -2.92 -11.23 7.42
CA THR A 704 -4.28 -11.49 6.93
C THR A 704 -4.59 -10.75 5.62
N PHE A 705 -3.93 -9.60 5.36
CA PHE A 705 -4.09 -8.92 4.08
C PHE A 705 -3.57 -9.72 2.89
N LEU A 706 -2.70 -10.71 3.09
CA LEU A 706 -2.30 -11.60 2.02
C LEU A 706 -3.48 -12.48 1.57
N ASP A 707 -4.31 -12.94 2.51
CA ASP A 707 -5.52 -13.70 2.18
C ASP A 707 -6.52 -12.86 1.40
N SER A 708 -6.77 -11.63 1.85
CA SER A 708 -7.72 -10.73 1.20
C SER A 708 -7.19 -10.09 -0.08
N ALA A 709 -5.88 -10.13 -0.38
CA ALA A 709 -5.33 -9.51 -1.58
C ALA A 709 -5.66 -10.23 -2.90
N TRP A 710 -6.19 -11.46 -2.87
CA TRP A 710 -6.49 -12.26 -4.05
C TRP A 710 -7.86 -12.96 -4.03
N TYR A 711 -8.65 -12.80 -2.98
CA TYR A 711 -9.94 -13.48 -2.74
C TYR A 711 -10.95 -13.36 -3.89
N TYR A 712 -10.97 -12.19 -4.55
CA TYR A 712 -11.83 -11.91 -5.70
C TYR A 712 -11.52 -12.81 -6.92
N LEU A 713 -10.31 -13.33 -7.01
CA LEU A 713 -9.94 -14.34 -8.01
C LEU A 713 -10.53 -15.70 -7.63
N ARG A 714 -10.43 -16.08 -6.35
CA ARG A 714 -10.90 -17.36 -5.83
C ARG A 714 -12.41 -17.51 -5.88
N TYR A 715 -13.16 -16.43 -5.68
CA TYR A 715 -14.61 -16.46 -5.78
C TYR A 715 -15.12 -16.99 -7.13
N LEU A 716 -14.38 -16.83 -8.20
CA LEU A 716 -14.77 -17.33 -9.52
C LEU A 716 -14.72 -18.85 -9.62
N ASP A 717 -13.99 -19.52 -8.71
CA ASP A 717 -13.96 -20.98 -8.61
C ASP A 717 -13.52 -21.47 -7.23
N PRO A 718 -14.33 -21.29 -6.18
CA PRO A 718 -13.94 -21.61 -4.81
C PRO A 718 -13.83 -23.13 -4.57
N LYS A 719 -14.41 -23.95 -5.45
CA LYS A 719 -14.51 -25.40 -5.31
C LYS A 719 -13.37 -26.16 -5.99
N ASP A 720 -12.59 -25.53 -6.86
CA ASP A 720 -11.46 -26.19 -7.52
C ASP A 720 -10.36 -26.55 -6.50
N LYS A 721 -9.97 -27.84 -6.51
CA LYS A 721 -8.92 -28.36 -5.63
C LYS A 721 -7.54 -28.37 -6.26
N ASN A 722 -7.47 -28.22 -7.58
CA ASN A 722 -6.26 -28.43 -8.40
C ASN A 722 -5.62 -27.11 -8.82
N SER A 723 -6.38 -26.02 -8.86
CA SER A 723 -5.87 -24.70 -9.20
C SER A 723 -6.43 -23.61 -8.27
N PRO A 724 -5.71 -22.49 -8.13
CA PRO A 724 -6.20 -21.36 -7.31
C PRO A 724 -7.47 -20.74 -7.90
N PHE A 725 -7.66 -20.83 -9.22
CA PHE A 725 -8.78 -20.25 -9.95
C PHE A 725 -8.84 -20.72 -11.40
N ASP A 726 -10.02 -20.70 -12.00
CA ASP A 726 -10.25 -20.98 -13.41
C ASP A 726 -9.84 -19.79 -14.29
N LYS A 727 -8.83 -19.99 -15.14
CA LYS A 727 -8.30 -18.94 -16.04
C LYS A 727 -9.32 -18.46 -17.08
N LEU A 728 -10.25 -19.29 -17.52
CA LEU A 728 -11.28 -18.89 -18.49
C LEU A 728 -12.34 -18.01 -17.84
N ARG A 729 -12.78 -18.37 -16.62
CA ARG A 729 -13.69 -17.52 -15.84
C ARG A 729 -13.04 -16.19 -15.50
N ILE A 730 -11.77 -16.20 -15.07
CA ILE A 730 -10.98 -14.97 -14.83
C ILE A 730 -10.97 -14.07 -16.06
N LYS A 731 -10.63 -14.61 -17.25
CA LYS A 731 -10.61 -13.83 -18.49
C LYS A 731 -11.97 -13.23 -18.84
N LYS A 732 -13.06 -13.91 -18.49
CA LYS A 732 -14.43 -13.49 -18.79
C LYS A 732 -14.97 -12.44 -17.83
N TRP A 733 -14.66 -12.56 -16.52
CA TRP A 733 -15.30 -11.80 -15.45
C TRP A 733 -14.47 -10.64 -14.93
N LEU A 734 -13.15 -10.67 -15.12
CA LEU A 734 -12.25 -9.63 -14.64
C LEU A 734 -11.81 -8.67 -15.76
N PRO A 735 -11.42 -7.45 -15.41
CA PRO A 735 -11.38 -6.88 -14.06
C PRO A 735 -12.77 -6.66 -13.44
N VAL A 736 -12.83 -6.61 -12.09
CA VAL A 736 -14.06 -6.33 -11.33
C VAL A 736 -14.73 -5.05 -11.87
N HIS A 737 -16.04 -5.11 -12.11
CA HIS A 737 -16.76 -4.00 -12.73
C HIS A 737 -17.08 -2.88 -11.74
N MET A 738 -17.55 -3.25 -10.55
CA MET A 738 -17.75 -2.35 -9.42
C MET A 738 -17.19 -2.98 -8.17
N TYR A 739 -16.31 -2.27 -7.47
CA TYR A 739 -15.78 -2.66 -6.18
C TYR A 739 -16.18 -1.63 -5.12
N ILE A 740 -16.83 -2.07 -4.05
CA ILE A 740 -17.32 -1.21 -2.96
C ILE A 740 -16.60 -1.61 -1.67
N GLY A 741 -16.17 -0.62 -0.89
CA GLY A 741 -15.48 -0.88 0.38
C GLY A 741 -15.23 0.37 1.21
N GLY A 742 -14.65 0.20 2.40
CA GLY A 742 -14.31 1.30 3.29
C GLY A 742 -13.12 2.13 2.81
N ALA A 743 -13.16 3.44 3.01
CA ALA A 743 -12.06 4.34 2.65
C ALA A 743 -10.78 4.10 3.46
N GLU A 744 -10.90 3.53 4.67
CA GLU A 744 -9.78 3.13 5.53
C GLU A 744 -8.85 2.10 4.89
N HIS A 745 -9.35 1.36 3.91
CA HIS A 745 -8.59 0.35 3.19
C HIS A 745 -7.77 0.90 2.01
N ALA A 746 -7.77 2.20 1.78
CA ALA A 746 -7.07 2.84 0.65
C ALA A 746 -5.59 2.44 0.55
N VAL A 747 -4.85 2.55 1.67
CA VAL A 747 -3.41 2.27 1.75
C VAL A 747 -3.08 0.90 2.38
N LEU A 748 -4.11 0.13 2.73
CA LEU A 748 -4.04 -1.22 3.26
C LEU A 748 -4.43 -2.22 2.16
N HIS A 749 -5.61 -2.82 2.31
CA HIS A 749 -6.14 -3.86 1.43
C HIS A 749 -6.09 -3.50 -0.07
N LEU A 750 -6.54 -2.29 -0.47
CA LEU A 750 -6.59 -1.91 -1.89
C LEU A 750 -5.21 -1.77 -2.52
N LEU A 751 -4.23 -1.27 -1.78
CA LEU A 751 -2.86 -1.18 -2.26
C LEU A 751 -2.28 -2.58 -2.49
N TYR A 752 -2.53 -3.50 -1.56
CA TYR A 752 -2.07 -4.88 -1.66
C TYR A 752 -2.79 -5.68 -2.76
N VAL A 753 -4.10 -5.47 -2.95
CA VAL A 753 -4.87 -6.05 -4.07
C VAL A 753 -4.26 -5.64 -5.42
N ARG A 754 -3.93 -4.36 -5.60
CA ARG A 754 -3.30 -3.84 -6.82
C ARG A 754 -1.89 -4.42 -7.02
N PHE A 755 -1.10 -4.47 -5.97
CA PHE A 755 0.23 -5.07 -6.01
C PHE A 755 0.17 -6.56 -6.39
N MET A 756 -0.69 -7.34 -5.73
CA MET A 756 -0.83 -8.78 -6.01
C MET A 756 -1.31 -9.03 -7.43
N TRP A 757 -2.26 -8.24 -7.92
CA TRP A 757 -2.71 -8.31 -9.31
C TRP A 757 -1.54 -8.14 -10.29
N LYS A 758 -0.77 -7.05 -10.15
CA LYS A 758 0.38 -6.76 -11.00
C LYS A 758 1.46 -7.84 -10.92
N ALA A 759 1.77 -8.30 -9.72
CA ALA A 759 2.74 -9.37 -9.50
C ALA A 759 2.30 -10.69 -10.17
N LEU A 760 1.06 -11.11 -9.99
CA LEU A 760 0.54 -12.34 -10.58
C LEU A 760 0.43 -12.27 -12.12
N CYS A 761 0.18 -11.07 -12.68
CA CYS A 761 0.25 -10.83 -14.13
C CYS A 761 1.68 -10.95 -14.65
N ASP A 762 2.64 -10.31 -13.99
CA ASP A 762 4.06 -10.34 -14.39
C ASP A 762 4.64 -11.75 -14.30
N LEU A 763 4.18 -12.57 -13.36
CA LEU A 763 4.57 -13.98 -13.21
C LEU A 763 3.84 -14.91 -14.21
N GLY A 764 2.96 -14.40 -15.06
CA GLY A 764 2.19 -15.20 -16.02
C GLY A 764 1.16 -16.14 -15.38
N ILE A 765 0.85 -15.94 -14.10
CA ILE A 765 -0.15 -16.71 -13.36
C ILE A 765 -1.54 -16.30 -13.81
N LEU A 766 -1.79 -14.98 -13.94
CA LEU A 766 -3.02 -14.45 -14.52
C LEU A 766 -2.93 -14.32 -16.04
N PRO A 767 -4.04 -14.52 -16.78
CA PRO A 767 -4.05 -14.49 -18.25
C PRO A 767 -4.13 -13.05 -18.81
N PHE A 768 -3.52 -12.07 -18.14
CA PHE A 768 -3.45 -10.68 -18.54
C PHE A 768 -1.99 -10.25 -18.75
N SER A 769 -1.75 -9.42 -19.77
CA SER A 769 -0.40 -8.95 -20.08
C SER A 769 -0.14 -7.60 -19.44
N ALA A 770 0.96 -7.50 -18.70
CA ALA A 770 1.48 -6.25 -18.15
C ALA A 770 1.97 -5.25 -19.24
N LYS A 771 2.11 -5.71 -20.49
CA LYS A 771 2.64 -4.92 -21.63
C LYS A 771 1.55 -4.24 -22.48
N GLY A 772 0.26 -4.47 -22.18
CA GLY A 772 -0.85 -3.81 -22.87
C GLY A 772 -1.08 -2.44 -22.28
N GLY A 773 -0.80 -1.38 -23.05
CA GLY A 773 -1.09 0.00 -22.63
C GLY A 773 -2.56 0.19 -22.22
N SER A 774 -2.86 1.24 -21.48
CA SER A 774 -4.09 1.58 -20.76
C SER A 774 -5.43 1.47 -21.53
N ALA A 775 -5.43 1.12 -22.81
CA ALA A 775 -6.64 1.01 -23.64
C ALA A 775 -7.46 -0.29 -23.41
N SER A 776 -6.89 -1.33 -22.79
CA SER A 776 -7.56 -2.63 -22.61
C SER A 776 -7.99 -2.96 -21.19
N GLY A 777 -7.83 -2.07 -20.21
CA GLY A 777 -8.29 -2.28 -18.82
C GLY A 777 -7.59 -3.42 -18.06
N GLY A 778 -6.50 -4.00 -18.59
CA GLY A 778 -5.89 -5.23 -18.07
C GLY A 778 -4.90 -5.08 -16.92
N ASP A 779 -4.47 -3.87 -16.56
CA ASP A 779 -3.39 -3.68 -15.57
C ASP A 779 -3.87 -3.39 -14.13
N GLU A 780 -5.19 -3.37 -13.90
CA GLU A 780 -5.79 -3.14 -12.59
C GLU A 780 -6.91 -4.15 -12.27
N PRO A 781 -7.06 -4.54 -11.00
CA PRO A 781 -8.02 -5.57 -10.59
C PRO A 781 -9.48 -5.15 -10.70
N ALA A 782 -9.77 -3.85 -10.65
CA ALA A 782 -11.11 -3.29 -10.67
C ALA A 782 -11.19 -2.02 -11.52
N LYS A 783 -12.22 -1.96 -12.39
CA LYS A 783 -12.50 -0.78 -13.24
C LYS A 783 -12.95 0.41 -12.41
N LYS A 784 -13.89 0.16 -11.49
CA LYS A 784 -14.55 1.17 -10.67
C LYS A 784 -14.42 0.82 -9.20
N PHE A 785 -14.05 1.79 -8.39
CA PHE A 785 -14.07 1.68 -6.93
C PHE A 785 -14.84 2.86 -6.32
N ARG A 786 -15.76 2.53 -5.39
CA ARG A 786 -16.48 3.54 -4.61
C ARG A 786 -16.32 3.25 -3.12
N ALA A 787 -15.89 4.27 -2.40
CA ALA A 787 -15.75 4.19 -0.97
C ALA A 787 -17.06 4.58 -0.30
N HIS A 788 -17.64 3.68 0.49
CA HIS A 788 -18.77 4.02 1.35
C HIS A 788 -18.33 4.87 2.56
N GLY A 789 -19.26 5.66 3.09
CA GLY A 789 -19.06 6.42 4.32
C GLY A 789 -19.21 5.58 5.58
N LEU A 790 -18.96 6.20 6.73
CA LEU A 790 -19.10 5.56 8.04
C LEU A 790 -20.39 6.01 8.71
N LEU A 791 -21.10 5.07 9.33
CA LEU A 791 -22.20 5.41 10.20
C LEU A 791 -21.67 5.84 11.57
N ILE A 792 -22.24 6.93 12.08
CA ILE A 792 -22.05 7.40 13.44
C ILE A 792 -23.36 7.20 14.24
N ARG A 793 -23.29 7.24 15.54
CA ARG A 793 -24.47 7.28 16.43
C ARG A 793 -24.26 8.38 17.47
N GLU A 794 -25.19 9.33 17.52
CA GLU A 794 -25.10 10.49 18.42
C GLU A 794 -23.76 11.23 18.29
N GLY A 795 -23.34 11.50 17.05
CA GLY A 795 -22.09 12.20 16.73
C GLY A 795 -20.81 11.41 16.95
N LYS A 796 -20.88 10.11 17.32
CA LYS A 796 -19.72 9.27 17.60
C LYS A 796 -19.65 8.08 16.64
N LYS A 797 -18.45 7.74 16.16
CA LYS A 797 -18.22 6.54 15.33
C LYS A 797 -18.74 5.30 16.06
N ILE A 798 -19.55 4.49 15.38
CA ILE A 798 -19.99 3.18 15.86
C ILE A 798 -18.77 2.27 15.97
N SER A 799 -18.44 1.81 17.18
CA SER A 799 -17.30 0.91 17.40
C SER A 799 -17.49 0.04 18.64
N LYS A 800 -16.86 -1.14 18.61
CA LYS A 800 -16.89 -2.12 19.71
C LYS A 800 -16.20 -1.61 20.98
N SER A 801 -15.15 -0.86 20.83
CA SER A 801 -14.40 -0.27 21.94
C SER A 801 -15.18 0.79 22.72
N ARG A 802 -16.16 1.43 22.07
CA ARG A 802 -17.04 2.45 22.68
C ARG A 802 -18.37 1.91 23.19
N GLY A 803 -18.65 0.63 22.95
CA GLY A 803 -19.90 -0.01 23.40
C GLY A 803 -21.20 0.53 22.74
N ASN A 804 -21.09 1.32 21.65
CA ASN A 804 -22.22 1.92 20.95
C ASN A 804 -22.64 1.17 19.68
N ILE A 805 -22.33 -0.14 19.61
CA ILE A 805 -22.73 -1.00 18.49
C ILE A 805 -24.25 -1.14 18.47
N VAL A 806 -24.80 -1.07 17.26
CA VAL A 806 -26.22 -1.30 17.00
C VAL A 806 -26.38 -2.64 16.31
N ASN A 807 -27.12 -3.56 16.95
CA ASN A 807 -27.41 -4.90 16.40
C ASN A 807 -28.56 -4.81 15.38
N PRO A 808 -28.37 -5.20 14.11
CA PRO A 808 -29.42 -5.19 13.09
C PRO A 808 -30.60 -6.10 13.41
N ASP A 809 -30.37 -7.22 14.13
CA ASP A 809 -31.38 -8.22 14.46
C ASP A 809 -32.59 -7.62 15.22
N GLU A 810 -32.32 -6.64 16.09
CA GLU A 810 -33.38 -5.97 16.86
C GLU A 810 -34.32 -5.17 15.95
N PHE A 811 -33.76 -4.51 14.94
CA PHE A 811 -34.51 -3.72 13.97
C PHE A 811 -35.26 -4.61 12.97
N ILE A 812 -34.61 -5.64 12.44
CA ILE A 812 -35.25 -6.62 11.53
C ILE A 812 -36.44 -7.27 12.24
N LYS A 813 -36.24 -7.75 13.46
CA LYS A 813 -37.31 -8.39 14.24
C LYS A 813 -38.50 -7.48 14.50
N LYS A 814 -38.25 -6.16 14.69
CA LYS A 814 -39.27 -5.20 15.09
C LYS A 814 -39.95 -4.52 13.91
N PHE A 815 -39.22 -4.23 12.83
CA PHE A 815 -39.66 -3.36 11.74
C PHE A 815 -39.57 -4.02 10.35
N GLY A 816 -38.90 -5.15 10.24
CA GLY A 816 -38.61 -5.84 8.97
C GLY A 816 -37.32 -5.42 8.31
N ALA A 817 -36.83 -6.28 7.41
CA ALA A 817 -35.60 -6.08 6.65
C ALA A 817 -35.74 -4.92 5.66
N ASP A 818 -36.87 -4.85 4.94
CA ASP A 818 -37.10 -3.77 3.96
C ASP A 818 -37.08 -2.38 4.59
N ALA A 819 -37.68 -2.24 5.79
CA ALA A 819 -37.64 -0.97 6.51
C ALA A 819 -36.22 -0.58 6.96
N LEU A 820 -35.44 -1.56 7.44
CA LEU A 820 -34.04 -1.31 7.81
C LEU A 820 -33.18 -0.97 6.60
N ARG A 821 -33.33 -1.66 5.46
CA ARG A 821 -32.62 -1.37 4.20
C ARG A 821 -32.88 0.07 3.76
N MET A 822 -34.14 0.48 3.69
CA MET A 822 -34.50 1.84 3.31
C MET A 822 -33.98 2.86 4.31
N HIS A 823 -34.05 2.58 5.63
CA HIS A 823 -33.53 3.47 6.65
C HIS A 823 -32.03 3.71 6.47
N LEU A 824 -31.26 2.65 6.33
CA LEU A 824 -29.80 2.73 6.12
C LEU A 824 -29.43 3.58 4.90
N MET A 825 -30.16 3.42 3.80
CA MET A 825 -29.86 4.16 2.55
C MET A 825 -30.41 5.60 2.54
N PHE A 826 -31.33 5.93 3.46
CA PHE A 826 -31.93 7.27 3.54
C PHE A 826 -31.19 8.22 4.50
N ILE A 827 -30.29 7.72 5.35
CA ILE A 827 -29.59 8.50 6.39
C ILE A 827 -28.77 9.65 5.80
N GLY A 828 -28.15 9.46 4.63
CA GLY A 828 -27.30 10.44 3.96
C GLY A 828 -26.70 9.94 2.66
N PRO A 829 -25.83 10.73 2.02
CA PRO A 829 -25.09 10.28 0.83
C PRO A 829 -24.25 9.04 1.16
N PHE A 830 -24.29 8.01 0.28
CA PHE A 830 -23.64 6.73 0.54
C PHE A 830 -22.13 6.85 0.77
N GLU A 831 -21.46 7.75 0.07
CA GLU A 831 -20.01 7.97 0.21
C GLU A 831 -19.62 8.75 1.48
N GLU A 832 -20.55 9.47 2.10
CA GLU A 832 -20.30 10.27 3.31
C GLU A 832 -20.71 9.52 4.58
N GLY A 833 -21.75 8.66 4.48
CA GLY A 833 -22.37 8.00 5.63
C GLY A 833 -23.44 8.86 6.29
N GLY A 834 -23.58 8.75 7.61
CA GLY A 834 -24.54 9.58 8.34
C GLY A 834 -24.78 9.12 9.78
N ASP A 835 -25.70 9.81 10.48
CA ASP A 835 -26.02 9.58 11.89
C ASP A 835 -27.21 8.60 12.02
N PHE A 836 -26.92 7.37 12.45
CA PHE A 836 -27.95 6.36 12.68
C PHE A 836 -28.77 6.70 13.94
N ARG A 837 -30.03 7.06 13.72
CA ARG A 837 -30.99 7.37 14.78
C ARG A 837 -32.10 6.34 14.81
N ASP A 838 -32.31 5.72 15.94
CA ASP A 838 -33.29 4.63 16.12
C ASP A 838 -34.72 5.02 15.66
N ALA A 839 -35.15 6.25 15.90
CA ALA A 839 -36.44 6.74 15.49
C ALA A 839 -36.61 7.00 13.98
N GLY A 840 -35.49 7.16 13.26
CA GLY A 840 -35.50 7.45 11.82
C GLY A 840 -36.12 6.35 10.97
N ILE A 841 -36.13 5.10 11.45
CA ILE A 841 -36.75 3.96 10.76
C ILE A 841 -38.27 4.06 10.60
N LEU A 842 -38.93 4.86 11.42
CA LEU A 842 -40.41 5.03 11.38
C LEU A 842 -40.89 5.68 10.06
N GLY A 843 -40.03 6.52 9.42
CA GLY A 843 -40.32 7.05 8.08
C GLY A 843 -40.48 5.96 7.03
N PRO A 844 -39.46 5.12 6.80
CA PRO A 844 -39.53 3.95 5.94
C PRO A 844 -40.70 2.99 6.28
N VAL A 845 -40.93 2.73 7.57
CA VAL A 845 -42.08 1.85 7.96
C VAL A 845 -43.39 2.42 7.43
N ARG A 846 -43.70 3.71 7.70
CA ARG A 846 -44.92 4.37 7.19
C ARG A 846 -44.98 4.39 5.65
N PHE A 847 -43.84 4.57 4.99
CA PHE A 847 -43.77 4.52 3.53
C PHE A 847 -44.18 3.13 3.00
N LEU A 848 -43.59 2.05 3.54
CA LEU A 848 -43.93 0.69 3.14
C LEU A 848 -45.37 0.29 3.46
N GLU A 849 -45.93 0.77 4.57
CA GLU A 849 -47.36 0.61 4.89
C GLU A 849 -48.28 1.30 3.85
N ARG A 850 -47.86 2.49 3.34
CA ARG A 850 -48.60 3.18 2.27
C ARG A 850 -48.51 2.41 0.94
N VAL A 851 -47.32 1.89 0.61
CA VAL A 851 -47.13 1.04 -0.59
C VAL A 851 -48.05 -0.18 -0.53
N TRP A 852 -48.12 -0.86 0.65
CA TRP A 852 -48.99 -2.01 0.88
C TRP A 852 -50.48 -1.66 0.79
N LYS A 853 -50.89 -0.52 1.36
CA LYS A 853 -52.28 -0.04 1.32
C LYS A 853 -52.72 0.37 -0.08
N LEU A 854 -51.85 0.94 -0.86
CA LEU A 854 -52.20 1.35 -2.24
C LEU A 854 -52.70 0.16 -3.07
N GLU A 855 -52.12 -1.03 -2.88
CA GLU A 855 -52.54 -2.23 -3.58
C GLU A 855 -53.92 -2.78 -3.10
N HIS A 856 -54.19 -2.61 -1.82
CA HIS A 856 -55.43 -3.14 -1.22
C HIS A 856 -56.60 -2.16 -1.23
N ASN A 857 -56.41 -0.96 -1.79
CA ASN A 857 -57.48 0.02 -1.89
C ASN A 857 -58.32 -0.28 -3.14
N ALA A 858 -59.59 -0.70 -2.90
CA ALA A 858 -60.58 -1.00 -3.96
C ALA A 858 -60.87 0.17 -4.91
N ASN A 859 -60.40 1.39 -4.63
CA ASN A 859 -60.48 2.58 -5.48
C ASN A 859 -59.39 2.69 -6.54
N LEU A 860 -58.40 1.78 -6.59
CA LEU A 860 -57.62 1.55 -7.78
C LEU A 860 -58.50 0.90 -8.83
N GLN A 861 -59.49 1.64 -9.34
CA GLN A 861 -60.13 1.28 -10.59
C GLN A 861 -59.02 1.30 -11.63
N MET A 862 -58.54 0.09 -11.94
CA MET A 862 -57.69 -0.18 -13.12
C MET A 862 -58.54 0.06 -14.36
N ASN A 863 -59.17 1.24 -14.45
CA ASN A 863 -59.88 1.70 -15.61
C ASN A 863 -58.88 2.12 -16.68
N SER A 864 -58.78 1.25 -17.63
CA SER A 864 -57.82 1.07 -18.68
C SER A 864 -57.67 2.26 -19.67
N ASN A 865 -58.31 3.37 -19.57
CA ASN A 865 -58.40 4.27 -20.71
C ASN A 865 -58.18 5.78 -20.46
N ALA A 866 -57.76 6.21 -19.30
CA ALA A 866 -57.35 7.60 -19.06
C ALA A 866 -56.03 7.65 -18.32
N THR A 867 -54.93 7.40 -19.02
CA THR A 867 -53.58 7.64 -18.49
C THR A 867 -53.49 9.10 -18.09
N ASN A 868 -53.35 9.37 -16.80
CA ASN A 868 -53.14 10.76 -16.34
C ASN A 868 -51.76 11.20 -16.82
N LYS A 869 -51.72 11.96 -17.90
CA LYS A 869 -50.49 12.43 -18.54
C LYS A 869 -49.51 13.04 -17.55
N LYS A 870 -50.01 13.65 -16.47
CA LYS A 870 -49.16 14.21 -15.41
C LYS A 870 -48.44 13.10 -14.62
N ILE A 871 -49.13 12.01 -14.32
CA ILE A 871 -48.55 10.87 -13.60
C ILE A 871 -47.55 10.16 -14.50
N GLU A 872 -47.92 9.92 -15.77
CA GLU A 872 -47.02 9.31 -16.77
C GLU A 872 -45.70 10.07 -16.89
N ARG A 873 -45.74 11.41 -17.06
CA ARG A 873 -44.56 12.24 -17.09
C ARG A 873 -43.72 12.14 -15.83
N LEU A 874 -44.36 12.17 -14.65
CA LEU A 874 -43.66 12.05 -13.37
C LEU A 874 -43.00 10.69 -13.26
N VAL A 875 -43.63 9.59 -13.69
CA VAL A 875 -43.03 8.24 -13.73
C VAL A 875 -41.79 8.26 -14.58
N HIS A 876 -41.84 8.79 -15.83
CA HIS A 876 -40.65 8.84 -16.70
C HIS A 876 -39.53 9.72 -16.14
N LYS A 877 -39.84 10.90 -15.56
CA LYS A 877 -38.84 11.73 -14.86
C LYS A 877 -38.22 10.98 -13.67
N THR A 878 -39.04 10.24 -12.92
CA THR A 878 -38.56 9.47 -11.76
C THR A 878 -37.70 8.28 -12.18
N ILE A 879 -38.04 7.59 -13.29
CA ILE A 879 -37.21 6.51 -13.83
C ILE A 879 -35.82 7.05 -14.18
N LYS A 880 -35.75 8.16 -14.93
CA LYS A 880 -34.46 8.78 -15.26
C LYS A 880 -33.67 9.14 -14.00
N LYS A 881 -34.29 9.89 -13.09
CA LYS A 881 -33.67 10.37 -11.87
C LYS A 881 -33.13 9.23 -11.00
N ILE A 882 -33.91 8.18 -10.75
CA ILE A 882 -33.50 7.04 -9.91
C ILE A 882 -32.40 6.24 -10.60
N THR A 883 -32.46 6.07 -11.93
CA THR A 883 -31.40 5.41 -12.67
C THR A 883 -30.07 6.13 -12.51
N GLU A 884 -30.04 7.45 -12.70
CA GLU A 884 -28.86 8.28 -12.51
C GLU A 884 -28.38 8.29 -11.05
N ASP A 885 -29.30 8.39 -10.10
CA ASP A 885 -28.98 8.37 -8.67
C ASP A 885 -28.31 7.05 -8.25
N ILE A 886 -28.82 5.91 -8.71
CA ILE A 886 -28.23 4.60 -8.38
C ILE A 886 -26.86 4.42 -9.06
N GLU A 887 -26.69 4.86 -10.30
CA GLU A 887 -25.38 4.82 -10.97
C GLU A 887 -24.30 5.62 -10.21
N ASN A 888 -24.71 6.70 -9.55
CA ASN A 888 -23.86 7.57 -8.73
C ASN A 888 -23.91 7.26 -7.22
N LEU A 889 -24.59 6.18 -6.81
CA LEU A 889 -24.78 5.77 -5.41
C LEU A 889 -25.50 6.82 -4.53
N HIS A 890 -26.34 7.66 -5.12
CA HIS A 890 -27.15 8.67 -4.45
C HIS A 890 -28.49 8.06 -3.96
N TYR A 891 -28.42 7.04 -3.12
CA TYR A 891 -29.59 6.25 -2.69
C TYR A 891 -30.63 7.07 -1.91
N ASN A 892 -30.18 8.03 -1.11
CA ASN A 892 -31.05 8.90 -0.33
C ASN A 892 -31.97 9.77 -1.22
N THR A 893 -31.45 10.29 -2.34
CA THR A 893 -32.24 11.09 -3.28
C THR A 893 -33.15 10.19 -4.12
N ALA A 894 -32.72 8.98 -4.47
CA ALA A 894 -33.56 7.98 -5.12
C ALA A 894 -34.78 7.62 -4.24
N ILE A 895 -34.59 7.39 -2.94
CA ILE A 895 -35.68 7.10 -2.00
C ILE A 895 -36.62 8.30 -1.85
N SER A 896 -36.09 9.52 -1.81
CA SER A 896 -36.92 10.75 -1.79
C SER A 896 -37.81 10.84 -3.04
N SER A 897 -37.26 10.51 -4.20
CA SER A 897 -38.02 10.52 -5.47
C SER A 897 -39.12 9.46 -5.47
N LEU A 898 -38.87 8.28 -4.89
CA LEU A 898 -39.89 7.25 -4.68
C LEU A 898 -41.03 7.71 -3.76
N MET A 899 -40.71 8.46 -2.69
CA MET A 899 -41.71 8.99 -1.77
C MET A 899 -42.62 10.04 -2.43
N ILE A 900 -42.03 10.89 -3.29
CA ILE A 900 -42.78 11.87 -4.09
C ILE A 900 -43.70 11.16 -5.09
N LEU A 901 -43.16 10.18 -5.82
CA LEU A 901 -43.93 9.42 -6.81
C LEU A 901 -45.10 8.69 -6.16
N LEU A 902 -44.89 8.01 -5.02
CA LEU A 902 -45.95 7.32 -4.28
C LEU A 902 -47.10 8.27 -3.94
N SER A 903 -46.81 9.50 -3.47
CA SER A 903 -47.83 10.47 -3.10
C SER A 903 -48.71 10.96 -4.29
N GLU A 904 -48.19 10.90 -5.50
CA GLU A 904 -48.99 11.17 -6.69
C GLU A 904 -49.76 9.93 -7.16
N LEU A 905 -49.16 8.73 -7.06
CA LEU A 905 -49.85 7.46 -7.41
C LEU A 905 -51.06 7.17 -6.48
N GLU A 906 -51.01 7.59 -5.24
CA GLU A 906 -52.16 7.49 -4.30
C GLU A 906 -53.38 8.31 -4.73
N LYS A 907 -53.22 9.32 -5.58
CA LYS A 907 -54.34 10.13 -6.15
C LYS A 907 -55.03 9.47 -7.33
N GLY A 908 -54.43 8.39 -7.87
CA GLY A 908 -54.91 7.55 -8.95
C GLY A 908 -53.72 7.06 -9.77
N THR A 909 -53.73 5.79 -10.17
CA THR A 909 -52.64 5.19 -10.96
C THR A 909 -53.20 4.13 -11.93
N ASP A 910 -52.46 3.87 -12.98
CA ASP A 910 -52.67 2.75 -13.90
C ASP A 910 -51.71 1.59 -13.54
N LYS A 911 -52.01 0.40 -14.06
CA LYS A 911 -51.24 -0.84 -13.80
C LYS A 911 -49.77 -0.70 -14.27
N LYS A 912 -49.51 -0.01 -15.39
CA LYS A 912 -48.14 0.18 -15.92
C LYS A 912 -47.33 1.07 -15.00
N SER A 913 -47.86 2.25 -14.64
CA SER A 913 -47.20 3.23 -13.75
C SER A 913 -46.90 2.62 -12.38
N TYR A 914 -47.85 1.81 -11.86
CA TYR A 914 -47.62 1.06 -10.59
C TYR A 914 -46.56 -0.01 -10.72
N SER A 915 -46.58 -0.79 -11.82
CA SER A 915 -45.57 -1.81 -12.11
C SER A 915 -44.16 -1.21 -12.20
N ASP A 916 -44.01 -0.06 -12.87
CA ASP A 916 -42.74 0.64 -13.02
C ASP A 916 -42.27 1.19 -11.65
N PHE A 917 -43.18 1.75 -10.83
CA PHE A 917 -42.86 2.14 -9.46
C PHE A 917 -42.34 0.97 -8.61
N LEU A 918 -42.98 -0.21 -8.67
CA LEU A 918 -42.55 -1.41 -7.94
C LEU A 918 -41.15 -1.83 -8.37
N LYS A 919 -40.83 -1.78 -9.66
CA LYS A 919 -39.49 -2.11 -10.17
C LYS A 919 -38.43 -1.12 -9.66
N LEU A 920 -38.75 0.18 -9.61
CA LEU A 920 -37.85 1.20 -9.05
C LEU A 920 -37.63 1.01 -7.55
N LEU A 921 -38.64 0.55 -6.82
CA LEU A 921 -38.56 0.30 -5.38
C LEU A 921 -37.88 -1.04 -5.04
N ALA A 922 -37.91 -2.03 -5.95
CA ALA A 922 -37.46 -3.39 -5.68
C ALA A 922 -36.00 -3.52 -5.17
N PRO A 923 -35.02 -2.73 -5.62
CA PRO A 923 -33.68 -2.78 -5.05
C PRO A 923 -33.61 -2.36 -3.58
N PHE A 924 -34.45 -1.42 -3.14
CA PHE A 924 -34.50 -0.88 -1.78
C PHE A 924 -35.33 -1.72 -0.82
N ALA A 925 -36.48 -2.19 -1.28
CA ALA A 925 -37.43 -2.98 -0.48
C ALA A 925 -37.83 -4.27 -1.25
N PRO A 926 -36.89 -5.25 -1.32
CA PRO A 926 -37.06 -6.40 -2.20
C PRO A 926 -38.18 -7.34 -1.85
N HIS A 927 -38.56 -7.47 -0.58
CA HIS A 927 -39.52 -8.49 -0.15
C HIS A 927 -40.95 -8.04 -0.41
N ILE A 928 -41.31 -6.80 -0.02
CA ILE A 928 -42.66 -6.26 -0.26
C ILE A 928 -42.96 -6.15 -1.76
N THR A 929 -41.96 -5.73 -2.54
CA THR A 929 -42.14 -5.59 -3.99
C THR A 929 -42.30 -6.93 -4.69
N GLU A 930 -41.55 -7.97 -4.27
CA GLU A 930 -41.72 -9.32 -4.78
C GLU A 930 -43.06 -9.90 -4.43
N GLU A 931 -43.55 -9.69 -3.19
CA GLU A 931 -44.86 -10.16 -2.77
C GLU A 931 -45.98 -9.55 -3.63
N ILE A 932 -45.96 -8.23 -3.79
CA ILE A 932 -46.95 -7.55 -4.63
C ILE A 932 -46.81 -7.99 -6.11
N TRP A 933 -45.59 -8.04 -6.62
CA TRP A 933 -45.32 -8.40 -8.00
C TRP A 933 -45.81 -9.81 -8.37
N ARG A 934 -45.54 -10.82 -7.55
CA ARG A 934 -45.84 -12.20 -7.86
C ARG A 934 -47.22 -12.65 -7.36
N ASN A 935 -47.58 -12.31 -6.12
CA ASN A 935 -48.77 -12.84 -5.49
C ASN A 935 -50.00 -11.95 -5.73
N VAL A 936 -49.84 -10.66 -5.97
CA VAL A 936 -50.97 -9.76 -6.22
C VAL A 936 -51.11 -9.46 -7.72
N LEU A 937 -50.05 -9.04 -8.39
CA LEU A 937 -50.08 -8.74 -9.84
C LEU A 937 -50.01 -10.01 -10.74
N GLY A 938 -49.76 -11.21 -10.15
CA GLY A 938 -49.79 -12.49 -10.84
C GLY A 938 -48.59 -12.77 -11.76
N ASN A 939 -47.47 -12.05 -11.61
CA ASN A 939 -46.30 -12.25 -12.47
C ASN A 939 -45.59 -13.57 -12.14
N LYS A 940 -45.22 -14.36 -13.15
CA LYS A 940 -44.57 -15.66 -12.98
C LYS A 940 -43.12 -15.57 -12.54
N ASN A 941 -42.39 -14.60 -13.07
CA ASN A 941 -40.96 -14.40 -12.78
C ASN A 941 -40.73 -13.40 -11.64
N SER A 942 -39.59 -13.52 -10.98
CA SER A 942 -39.20 -12.56 -9.93
C SER A 942 -39.05 -11.16 -10.49
N ILE A 943 -39.42 -10.13 -9.72
CA ILE A 943 -39.23 -8.72 -10.06
C ILE A 943 -37.73 -8.41 -10.26
N HIS A 944 -36.85 -9.11 -9.53
CA HIS A 944 -35.40 -8.91 -9.55
C HIS A 944 -34.70 -9.37 -10.83
N ILE A 945 -35.42 -10.10 -11.69
CA ILE A 945 -34.95 -10.48 -13.03
C ILE A 945 -35.85 -9.88 -14.12
N SER A 946 -36.79 -9.04 -13.77
CA SER A 946 -37.62 -8.29 -14.70
C SER A 946 -36.83 -7.11 -15.26
N PRO A 947 -37.11 -6.67 -16.53
CA PRO A 947 -36.40 -5.55 -17.12
C PRO A 947 -36.58 -4.26 -16.30
N TRP A 948 -35.47 -3.54 -16.09
CA TRP A 948 -35.49 -2.21 -15.52
C TRP A 948 -36.33 -1.29 -16.38
N PRO A 949 -37.19 -0.42 -15.81
CA PRO A 949 -38.06 0.45 -16.61
C PRO A 949 -37.26 1.46 -17.43
N SER A 950 -37.69 1.71 -18.65
CA SER A 950 -37.13 2.74 -19.55
C SER A 950 -37.98 4.00 -19.52
N TYR A 951 -37.34 5.14 -19.77
CA TYR A 951 -38.03 6.41 -19.90
C TYR A 951 -38.01 6.92 -21.33
N ASP A 952 -39.03 7.74 -21.71
CA ASP A 952 -39.09 8.44 -22.99
C ASP A 952 -38.66 9.89 -22.79
N GLU A 953 -37.61 10.32 -23.52
CA GLU A 953 -37.04 11.65 -23.42
C GLU A 953 -38.09 12.76 -23.78
N ARG A 954 -39.08 12.47 -24.63
CA ARG A 954 -40.13 13.41 -25.00
C ARG A 954 -41.08 13.67 -23.84
N LEU A 955 -41.32 12.70 -22.95
CA LEU A 955 -42.23 12.84 -21.83
C LEU A 955 -41.55 13.53 -20.62
N ILE A 956 -40.23 13.61 -20.59
CA ILE A 956 -39.51 14.25 -19.48
C ILE A 956 -39.23 15.74 -19.73
N GLN A 957 -39.41 16.21 -20.95
CA GLN A 957 -39.29 17.65 -21.26
C GLN A 957 -40.41 18.43 -20.56
N ASP A 958 -40.08 19.48 -19.85
CA ASP A 958 -41.07 20.37 -19.27
C ASP A 958 -41.75 21.15 -20.40
N GLU A 959 -43.06 21.20 -20.42
CA GLU A 959 -43.82 22.06 -21.37
C GLU A 959 -43.66 23.54 -21.05
N LYS A 960 -43.33 23.84 -19.80
CA LYS A 960 -43.19 25.18 -19.27
C LYS A 960 -41.91 25.33 -18.46
N PHE A 961 -41.34 26.51 -18.48
CA PHE A 961 -40.22 26.87 -17.62
C PHE A 961 -40.41 28.26 -16.98
N MET A 962 -39.69 28.53 -15.88
CA MET A 962 -39.69 29.86 -15.26
C MET A 962 -38.72 30.79 -16.00
N LEU A 963 -39.28 31.66 -16.85
CA LEU A 963 -38.53 32.71 -17.50
C LEU A 963 -38.18 33.80 -16.49
N VAL A 964 -36.91 33.89 -16.15
CA VAL A 964 -36.40 34.91 -15.21
C VAL A 964 -36.28 36.24 -15.94
N ILE A 965 -36.88 37.32 -15.40
CA ILE A 965 -36.82 38.63 -16.00
C ILE A 965 -35.89 39.53 -15.18
N GLN A 966 -34.85 40.00 -15.85
CA GLN A 966 -33.87 40.92 -15.30
C GLN A 966 -34.04 42.33 -15.91
N VAL A 967 -33.74 43.34 -15.10
CA VAL A 967 -33.57 44.72 -15.56
C VAL A 967 -32.16 45.18 -15.15
N ASN A 968 -31.35 45.55 -16.14
CA ASN A 968 -29.92 45.89 -15.97
C ASN A 968 -29.15 44.83 -15.18
N GLY A 969 -29.36 43.54 -15.52
CA GLY A 969 -28.68 42.39 -14.92
C GLY A 969 -29.18 41.96 -13.51
N LYS A 970 -30.16 42.67 -12.91
CA LYS A 970 -30.75 42.30 -11.61
C LYS A 970 -32.14 41.68 -11.83
N VAL A 971 -32.37 40.50 -11.20
CA VAL A 971 -33.66 39.82 -11.26
C VAL A 971 -34.74 40.70 -10.63
N ARG A 972 -35.87 40.90 -11.41
CA ARG A 972 -37.00 41.76 -11.00
C ARG A 972 -38.34 41.01 -10.97
N ASP A 973 -38.47 40.00 -11.81
CA ASP A 973 -39.69 39.18 -11.87
C ASP A 973 -39.34 37.80 -12.47
N SER A 974 -40.28 36.87 -12.42
CA SER A 974 -40.26 35.62 -13.13
C SER A 974 -41.69 35.24 -13.58
N VAL A 975 -41.81 34.55 -14.69
CA VAL A 975 -43.09 34.12 -15.23
C VAL A 975 -42.96 32.71 -15.81
N GLU A 976 -43.98 31.90 -15.60
CA GLU A 976 -44.05 30.58 -16.21
C GLU A 976 -44.51 30.72 -17.66
N VAL A 977 -43.69 30.20 -18.60
CA VAL A 977 -43.95 30.25 -20.06
C VAL A 977 -43.69 28.89 -20.69
N ASN A 978 -44.27 28.61 -21.85
CA ASN A 978 -44.00 27.39 -22.59
C ASN A 978 -42.54 27.31 -23.06
N VAL A 979 -41.97 26.12 -23.10
CA VAL A 979 -40.54 25.88 -23.49
C VAL A 979 -40.29 26.30 -24.93
N ASP A 980 -41.30 26.20 -25.80
CA ASP A 980 -41.28 26.54 -27.21
C ASP A 980 -41.65 28.02 -27.49
N ILE A 981 -41.78 28.83 -26.43
CA ILE A 981 -42.09 30.26 -26.59
C ILE A 981 -41.10 30.93 -27.55
N SER A 982 -41.65 31.66 -28.51
CA SER A 982 -40.81 32.42 -29.44
C SER A 982 -40.10 33.57 -28.71
N GLU A 983 -38.97 34.01 -29.24
CA GLU A 983 -38.24 35.17 -28.70
C GLU A 983 -39.12 36.43 -28.65
N SER A 984 -39.96 36.63 -29.67
CA SER A 984 -40.92 37.75 -29.71
C SER A 984 -41.93 37.69 -28.57
N ASP A 985 -42.58 36.53 -28.40
CA ASP A 985 -43.60 36.34 -27.38
C ASP A 985 -43.01 36.37 -25.94
N ALA A 986 -41.81 35.84 -25.78
CA ALA A 986 -41.09 35.92 -24.51
C ALA A 986 -40.75 37.36 -24.12
N LYS A 987 -40.31 38.19 -25.09
CA LYS A 987 -40.05 39.63 -24.90
C LYS A 987 -41.32 40.39 -24.59
N GLU A 988 -42.39 40.13 -25.32
CA GLU A 988 -43.68 40.75 -25.10
C GLU A 988 -44.25 40.38 -23.71
N THR A 989 -44.21 39.09 -23.36
CA THR A 989 -44.65 38.60 -22.04
C THR A 989 -43.90 39.30 -20.92
N ALA A 990 -42.54 39.41 -21.03
CA ALA A 990 -41.72 40.06 -20.02
C ALA A 990 -42.04 41.57 -19.88
N LEU A 991 -42.22 42.26 -20.99
CA LEU A 991 -42.49 43.70 -20.99
C LEU A 991 -43.91 44.08 -20.45
N ARG A 992 -44.90 43.17 -20.58
CA ARG A 992 -46.25 43.33 -20.07
C ARG A 992 -46.42 43.12 -18.56
N ARG A 993 -45.41 42.58 -17.90
CA ARG A 993 -45.45 42.31 -16.48
C ARG A 993 -45.52 43.61 -15.65
N GLU A 994 -46.50 43.75 -14.77
CA GLU A 994 -46.71 44.93 -13.93
C GLU A 994 -45.45 45.39 -13.20
N LYS A 995 -44.75 44.46 -12.60
CA LYS A 995 -43.48 44.74 -11.89
C LYS A 995 -42.43 45.33 -12.84
N ILE A 996 -42.33 44.83 -14.03
CA ILE A 996 -41.37 45.31 -15.03
C ILE A 996 -41.79 46.67 -15.57
N THR A 997 -43.08 46.88 -15.86
CA THR A 997 -43.59 48.16 -16.31
C THR A 997 -43.35 49.24 -15.28
N ALA A 998 -43.55 48.95 -13.99
CA ALA A 998 -43.23 49.86 -12.89
C ALA A 998 -41.70 50.19 -12.82
N PHE A 999 -40.83 49.24 -13.05
CA PHE A 999 -39.37 49.47 -13.11
C PHE A 999 -38.93 50.30 -14.33
N LEU A 1000 -39.64 50.15 -15.42
CA LEU A 1000 -39.34 50.93 -16.65
C LEU A 1000 -39.79 52.39 -16.47
N ALA A 1001 -40.78 52.67 -15.68
CA ALA A 1001 -41.27 54.03 -15.38
C ALA A 1001 -41.45 54.92 -16.65
N GLY A 1002 -42.00 54.37 -17.73
CA GLY A 1002 -42.19 55.02 -19.02
C GLY A 1002 -40.95 55.07 -19.94
N LYS A 1003 -39.79 54.62 -19.53
CA LYS A 1003 -38.58 54.57 -20.35
C LYS A 1003 -38.63 53.41 -21.35
N LYS A 1004 -38.26 53.67 -22.61
CA LYS A 1004 -38.14 52.62 -23.61
C LYS A 1004 -36.84 51.82 -23.39
N PRO A 1005 -36.90 50.49 -23.43
CA PRO A 1005 -35.70 49.66 -23.35
C PRO A 1005 -34.72 49.96 -24.50
N LYS A 1006 -33.44 50.13 -24.20
CA LYS A 1006 -32.38 50.23 -25.21
C LYS A 1006 -32.15 48.90 -25.91
N ARG A 1007 -32.21 47.80 -25.16
CA ARG A 1007 -32.02 46.44 -25.66
C ARG A 1007 -32.76 45.45 -24.78
N VAL A 1008 -33.35 44.42 -25.42
CA VAL A 1008 -33.96 43.28 -24.71
C VAL A 1008 -33.24 42.02 -25.20
N ILE A 1009 -32.51 41.36 -24.30
CA ILE A 1009 -31.71 40.17 -24.58
C ILE A 1009 -32.48 38.95 -24.08
N TYR A 1010 -32.81 38.02 -24.97
CA TYR A 1010 -33.45 36.77 -24.66
C TYR A 1010 -32.38 35.66 -24.65
N VAL A 1011 -32.36 34.91 -23.61
CA VAL A 1011 -31.57 33.65 -23.50
C VAL A 1011 -32.59 32.51 -23.43
N PRO A 1012 -32.68 31.66 -24.47
CA PRO A 1012 -33.70 30.62 -24.56
C PRO A 1012 -33.70 29.73 -23.31
N GLN A 1013 -34.89 29.40 -22.84
CA GLN A 1013 -35.15 28.56 -21.67
C GLN A 1013 -34.49 29.02 -20.36
N ARG A 1014 -34.05 30.28 -20.27
CA ARG A 1014 -33.32 30.77 -19.08
C ARG A 1014 -33.80 32.13 -18.59
N LEU A 1015 -33.59 33.15 -19.35
CA LEU A 1015 -33.89 34.51 -18.87
C LEU A 1015 -34.11 35.54 -20.01
N ILE A 1016 -34.75 36.66 -19.63
CA ILE A 1016 -34.73 37.92 -20.40
C ILE A 1016 -34.04 38.97 -19.55
N ASN A 1017 -33.10 39.70 -20.18
CA ASN A 1017 -32.48 40.88 -19.59
C ASN A 1017 -32.84 42.14 -20.37
N ILE A 1018 -33.56 43.05 -19.73
CA ILE A 1018 -34.00 44.34 -20.25
C ILE A 1018 -32.99 45.39 -19.86
N VAL A 1019 -32.33 45.98 -20.81
CA VAL A 1019 -31.37 47.09 -20.61
C VAL A 1019 -32.06 48.41 -20.84
N VAL A 1020 -32.05 49.29 -19.85
CA VAL A 1020 -32.71 50.59 -19.86
C VAL A 1020 -31.70 51.74 -19.97
#